data_5b61e42777f9d6d23630580fee312af9
#
_entry.id   5b61e42777f9d6d23630580fee312af9
#
_cell.length_a   1.000
_cell.length_b   1.000
_cell.length_c   1.000
_cell.angle_alpha   90.00
_cell.angle_beta   90.00
_cell.angle_gamma   90.00
#
_symmetry.space_group_name_H-M   'P 1'
#
loop_
_entity.id
_entity.type
_entity.pdbx_description
1 polymer ?
#
loop_
_entity_poly.entity_id
_entity_poly.type
_entity_poly.pdbx_seq_one_letter_code
_entity_poly.pdbx_strand_id
1 'polypeptide(L)'
;MHMNRILRALSAAAALFLSFGTPARADEGMWMVNALSRALVSNMEERGLELQAGEIYNAGAVSLSSAIVSLDFGCTGSMVSERGLLITNHHCAYGDVHALSTAEHNYLEDGFTAATDADEIYIPGKKAYFLQSVIDVTDEVNTYIEEQKAAGQPFGFRRVSSALERRWSTESGLEASLSSMWAGSRYYMALNKVFTDIRLVAAPPVSIAAFGGDVDNWEWPQHKCDFALYRIYAGPDGEPAVHSGDNIPWEPDRILPVSTAGYTPGSFTMILGYPGRTDRYASSAKVRYETAVSLPINTEARGAQMEIIKKWMDADPAIRLKYSDRFFSLSNVQELQSGQLQCCKRFKVAEQKHRSERSCLKGRENRALLHSLDSCYTAIRNAEKNLIWFRETMIRGSRLSLIATRLKNHAKDFSYDEEYGVLDLRVEKELMRYNLEAFYENVDSVMWGPYQTEVRERFSERDGGACDYTSMLEYLWTDDWITPDDRLFRFLTETTVRDYNSALDKVQGRHSISDLGRQYTRALYSYRLGKGIPQYPDANSTMRLTYGTVGSFVRDGKEVPWQTFPSEILAKEDTTRYDFTLKDGWRAILPQCGEPVNFLTDNDITGGNSGSPVLNSKGELIGLAFDGNKESLASDVAWTEGWNKCVCVDIRFVLWTLHNYMGMDRILDEMLAESTKIGTFAISNE
;
A
#
# COMPACT_ATOMS: atom_id res chain seq x y z
N MET A 1 23.46 -62.86 -11.71
CA MET A 1 24.22 -61.59 -11.88
C MET A 1 23.41 -60.46 -12.53
N HIS A 2 22.35 -60.72 -13.25
CA HIS A 2 21.54 -59.68 -13.89
C HIS A 2 20.56 -58.98 -12.93
N MET A 3 20.00 -59.68 -11.96
CA MET A 3 19.01 -59.13 -11.01
C MET A 3 19.59 -58.07 -10.06
N ASN A 4 20.84 -58.20 -9.66
CA ASN A 4 21.55 -57.22 -8.82
C ASN A 4 21.95 -55.91 -9.56
N ARG A 5 22.03 -55.94 -10.87
CA ARG A 5 22.26 -54.71 -11.70
C ARG A 5 20.99 -53.91 -11.90
N ILE A 6 19.83 -54.56 -12.02
CA ILE A 6 18.53 -53.89 -12.13
C ILE A 6 18.11 -53.24 -10.80
N LEU A 7 18.35 -53.91 -9.67
CA LEU A 7 18.10 -53.33 -8.34
C LEU A 7 19.01 -52.13 -8.03
N ARG A 8 20.27 -52.13 -8.48
CA ARG A 8 21.18 -50.99 -8.33
C ARG A 8 20.83 -49.82 -9.27
N ALA A 9 20.32 -50.13 -10.47
CA ALA A 9 19.83 -49.09 -11.41
C ALA A 9 18.52 -48.45 -10.92
N LEU A 10 17.62 -49.24 -10.33
CA LEU A 10 16.40 -48.72 -9.70
C LEU A 10 16.67 -47.93 -8.41
N SER A 11 17.67 -48.32 -7.61
CA SER A 11 18.11 -47.53 -6.43
C SER A 11 18.82 -46.22 -6.81
N ALA A 12 19.59 -46.23 -7.93
CA ALA A 12 20.21 -44.99 -8.43
C ALA A 12 19.19 -44.06 -9.09
N ALA A 13 18.17 -44.60 -9.79
CA ALA A 13 17.07 -43.82 -10.34
C ALA A 13 16.17 -43.24 -9.22
N ALA A 14 15.90 -44.01 -8.16
CA ALA A 14 15.17 -43.53 -6.99
C ALA A 14 15.97 -42.45 -6.19
N ALA A 15 17.31 -42.57 -6.16
CA ALA A 15 18.16 -41.54 -5.53
C ALA A 15 18.30 -40.28 -6.40
N LEU A 16 18.17 -40.38 -7.74
CA LEU A 16 18.10 -39.20 -8.63
C LEU A 16 16.73 -38.51 -8.60
N PHE A 17 15.64 -39.21 -8.23
CA PHE A 17 14.32 -38.60 -8.05
C PHE A 17 14.12 -37.95 -6.64
N LEU A 18 15.01 -38.19 -5.70
CA LEU A 18 14.99 -37.59 -4.38
C LEU A 18 15.82 -36.30 -4.27
N SER A 19 16.46 -35.87 -5.35
CA SER A 19 17.16 -34.60 -5.45
C SER A 19 16.38 -33.51 -6.20
N PHE A 20 15.08 -33.70 -6.45
CA PHE A 20 14.19 -32.56 -6.63
C PHE A 20 14.04 -31.96 -5.23
N GLY A 21 14.81 -30.91 -4.96
CA GLY A 21 14.70 -30.12 -3.75
C GLY A 21 13.24 -29.84 -3.47
N THR A 22 12.81 -30.04 -2.25
CA THR A 22 11.52 -29.49 -1.79
C THR A 22 11.50 -28.05 -2.29
N PRO A 23 10.46 -27.61 -3.04
CA PRO A 23 10.39 -26.23 -3.45
C PRO A 23 10.60 -25.38 -2.19
N ALA A 24 11.52 -24.42 -2.28
CA ALA A 24 11.77 -23.49 -1.18
C ALA A 24 10.43 -22.90 -0.81
N ARG A 25 9.94 -23.20 0.40
CA ARG A 25 8.63 -22.73 0.83
C ARG A 25 8.79 -21.29 1.24
N ALA A 26 8.01 -20.41 0.62
CA ALA A 26 7.82 -19.05 1.11
C ALA A 26 7.31 -19.10 2.54
N ASP A 27 7.90 -18.35 3.44
CA ASP A 27 7.37 -18.25 4.80
C ASP A 27 6.48 -17.01 4.89
N GLU A 28 5.21 -17.25 5.19
CA GLU A 28 4.28 -16.21 5.57
C GLU A 28 4.87 -15.40 6.73
N GLY A 29 4.89 -14.06 6.61
CA GLY A 29 5.19 -13.21 7.75
C GLY A 29 5.85 -11.88 7.41
N MET A 30 5.34 -10.85 8.09
CA MET A 30 5.92 -9.50 8.15
C MET A 30 6.52 -9.33 9.54
N TRP A 31 7.75 -9.82 9.71
CA TRP A 31 8.41 -9.99 11.00
C TRP A 31 8.88 -8.65 11.57
N MET A 32 8.72 -8.48 12.87
CA MET A 32 9.25 -7.30 13.57
C MET A 32 10.78 -7.37 13.60
N VAL A 33 11.44 -6.29 13.14
CA VAL A 33 12.91 -6.24 13.02
C VAL A 33 13.63 -6.38 14.36
N ASN A 34 13.00 -5.89 15.44
CA ASN A 34 13.54 -5.99 16.82
C ASN A 34 13.21 -7.31 17.51
N ALA A 35 12.54 -8.26 16.84
CA ALA A 35 12.11 -9.53 17.42
C ALA A 35 12.47 -10.74 16.54
N LEU A 36 13.56 -10.66 15.78
CA LEU A 36 14.08 -11.76 14.96
C LEU A 36 14.59 -12.87 15.86
N SER A 37 13.79 -13.94 15.98
CA SER A 37 14.19 -15.09 16.79
C SER A 37 15.35 -15.87 16.12
N ARG A 38 16.15 -16.56 16.92
CA ARG A 38 17.24 -17.41 16.39
C ARG A 38 16.70 -18.44 15.37
N ALA A 39 15.53 -19.03 15.63
CA ALA A 39 14.92 -19.99 14.72
C ALA A 39 14.56 -19.37 13.37
N LEU A 40 14.07 -18.12 13.37
CA LEU A 40 13.76 -17.38 12.14
C LEU A 40 15.04 -17.06 11.35
N VAL A 41 16.08 -16.59 12.03
CA VAL A 41 17.38 -16.29 11.40
C VAL A 41 18.00 -17.57 10.82
N SER A 42 18.00 -18.67 11.56
CA SER A 42 18.48 -19.96 11.04
C SER A 42 17.70 -20.44 9.80
N ASN A 43 16.40 -20.21 9.75
CA ASN A 43 15.61 -20.52 8.55
C ASN A 43 16.02 -19.65 7.35
N MET A 44 16.30 -18.36 7.55
CA MET A 44 16.83 -17.49 6.51
C MET A 44 18.23 -17.91 6.04
N GLU A 45 19.11 -18.30 6.98
CA GLU A 45 20.46 -18.83 6.69
C GLU A 45 20.39 -20.12 5.85
N GLU A 46 19.50 -21.05 6.21
CA GLU A 46 19.25 -22.28 5.43
C GLU A 46 18.79 -21.98 3.98
N ARG A 47 18.19 -20.82 3.75
CA ARG A 47 17.76 -20.35 2.42
C ARG A 47 18.79 -19.48 1.71
N GLY A 48 19.92 -19.24 2.32
CA GLY A 48 21.06 -18.56 1.72
C GLY A 48 21.41 -17.19 2.29
N LEU A 49 20.74 -16.70 3.35
CA LEU A 49 21.15 -15.46 4.01
C LEU A 49 22.59 -15.56 4.51
N GLU A 50 23.41 -14.58 4.15
CA GLU A 50 24.82 -14.49 4.57
C GLU A 50 25.04 -13.52 5.73
N LEU A 51 24.02 -12.74 6.12
CA LEU A 51 24.08 -11.72 7.17
C LEU A 51 23.64 -12.27 8.53
N GLN A 52 24.21 -11.71 9.58
CA GLN A 52 23.75 -11.95 10.95
C GLN A 52 22.58 -11.02 11.30
N ALA A 53 21.77 -11.41 12.29
CA ALA A 53 20.62 -10.61 12.72
C ALA A 53 20.99 -9.17 13.12
N GLY A 54 22.14 -8.96 13.75
CA GLY A 54 22.62 -7.63 14.15
C GLY A 54 23.06 -6.74 12.99
N GLU A 55 23.36 -7.31 11.81
CA GLU A 55 23.65 -6.56 10.60
C GLU A 55 22.36 -6.11 9.91
N ILE A 56 21.27 -6.83 10.13
CA ILE A 56 19.93 -6.46 9.61
C ILE A 56 19.31 -5.36 10.47
N TYR A 57 19.26 -5.57 11.77
CA TYR A 57 18.76 -4.61 12.74
C TYR A 57 19.56 -4.65 14.05
N ASN A 58 19.98 -3.47 14.51
CA ASN A 58 20.66 -3.32 15.80
C ASN A 58 20.15 -2.05 16.50
N ALA A 59 19.51 -2.21 17.66
CA ALA A 59 19.03 -1.05 18.41
C ALA A 59 20.21 -0.20 18.92
N GLY A 60 20.29 1.04 18.43
CA GLY A 60 21.34 1.99 18.82
C GLY A 60 22.68 1.82 18.10
N ALA A 61 22.75 1.00 17.03
CA ALA A 61 23.91 0.91 16.17
C ALA A 61 23.49 0.86 14.67
N VAL A 62 24.42 1.26 13.81
CA VAL A 62 24.21 1.26 12.36
C VAL A 62 24.02 -0.17 11.85
N SER A 63 22.99 -0.38 11.03
CA SER A 63 22.64 -1.66 10.42
C SER A 63 21.94 -1.43 9.08
N LEU A 64 21.54 -2.48 8.35
CA LEU A 64 20.79 -2.31 7.10
C LEU A 64 19.51 -1.49 7.29
N SER A 65 18.82 -1.67 8.42
CA SER A 65 17.61 -0.91 8.72
C SER A 65 17.82 0.60 8.80
N SER A 66 19.06 1.07 9.05
CA SER A 66 19.39 2.49 9.07
C SER A 66 19.32 3.16 7.69
N ALA A 67 19.39 2.37 6.61
CA ALA A 67 19.24 2.87 5.25
C ALA A 67 17.78 2.88 4.76
N ILE A 68 16.84 2.38 5.56
CA ILE A 68 15.43 2.21 5.16
C ILE A 68 14.59 3.37 5.68
N VAL A 69 13.79 3.94 4.80
CA VAL A 69 13.06 5.18 5.04
C VAL A 69 11.57 4.93 4.94
N SER A 70 10.79 5.43 5.90
CA SER A 70 9.35 5.58 5.73
C SER A 70 9.06 6.96 5.13
N LEU A 71 8.36 6.99 3.99
CA LEU A 71 7.89 8.20 3.34
C LEU A 71 6.44 8.45 3.75
N ASP A 72 6.22 9.40 4.66
CA ASP A 72 4.89 9.80 5.17
C ASP A 72 4.02 8.63 5.67
N PHE A 73 4.64 7.50 6.07
CA PHE A 73 3.97 6.24 6.42
C PHE A 73 3.08 5.63 5.32
N GLY A 74 3.24 6.09 4.07
CA GLY A 74 2.49 5.60 2.90
C GLY A 74 3.31 4.70 1.98
N CYS A 75 4.61 4.96 1.90
CA CYS A 75 5.56 4.22 1.08
C CYS A 75 6.88 4.00 1.82
N THR A 76 7.73 3.16 1.25
CA THR A 76 9.09 2.91 1.71
C THR A 76 10.09 3.44 0.68
N GLY A 77 11.26 3.84 1.14
CA GLY A 77 12.41 4.15 0.30
C GLY A 77 13.69 3.64 0.93
N SER A 78 14.80 3.79 0.24
CA SER A 78 16.12 3.43 0.76
C SER A 78 17.21 4.35 0.27
N MET A 79 18.21 4.55 1.13
CA MET A 79 19.40 5.36 0.80
C MET A 79 20.33 4.57 -0.10
N VAL A 80 20.75 5.17 -1.23
CA VAL A 80 21.58 4.53 -2.25
C VAL A 80 22.85 5.32 -2.57
N SER A 81 23.09 6.43 -1.85
CA SER A 81 24.36 7.17 -1.95
C SER A 81 24.73 7.86 -0.65
N GLU A 82 26.03 8.14 -0.48
CA GLU A 82 26.57 8.92 0.64
C GLU A 82 26.16 10.41 0.60
N ARG A 83 25.47 10.85 -0.46
CA ARG A 83 24.99 12.22 -0.66
C ARG A 83 23.47 12.34 -0.56
N GLY A 84 22.85 11.54 0.28
CA GLY A 84 21.42 11.67 0.59
C GLY A 84 20.48 11.23 -0.52
N LEU A 85 20.95 10.52 -1.56
CA LEU A 85 20.08 10.03 -2.63
C LEU A 85 19.24 8.88 -2.13
N LEU A 86 17.92 9.02 -2.29
CA LEU A 86 16.89 8.07 -1.88
C LEU A 86 16.15 7.55 -3.11
N ILE A 87 16.01 6.21 -3.19
CA ILE A 87 15.23 5.54 -4.22
C ILE A 87 13.90 5.02 -3.65
N THR A 88 12.83 5.17 -4.41
CA THR A 88 11.49 4.63 -4.14
C THR A 88 10.77 4.32 -5.44
N ASN A 89 9.47 3.96 -5.41
CA ASN A 89 8.69 3.79 -6.63
C ASN A 89 8.18 5.11 -7.22
N HIS A 90 7.94 5.12 -8.54
CA HIS A 90 7.31 6.23 -9.23
C HIS A 90 5.91 6.50 -8.71
N HIS A 91 5.11 5.46 -8.49
CA HIS A 91 3.75 5.64 -7.98
C HIS A 91 3.73 6.24 -6.57
N CYS A 92 4.79 6.09 -5.76
CA CYS A 92 4.97 6.78 -4.48
C CYS A 92 5.24 8.29 -4.65
N ALA A 93 5.84 8.66 -5.77
CA ALA A 93 6.11 10.04 -6.14
C ALA A 93 5.02 10.66 -7.02
N TYR A 94 4.03 9.86 -7.46
CA TYR A 94 3.03 10.27 -8.45
C TYR A 94 2.31 11.57 -8.07
N GLY A 95 1.84 11.67 -6.83
CA GLY A 95 1.16 12.87 -6.32
C GLY A 95 2.07 14.11 -6.30
N ASP A 96 3.36 13.95 -5.96
CA ASP A 96 4.34 15.03 -5.95
C ASP A 96 4.62 15.51 -7.38
N VAL A 97 4.89 14.56 -8.29
CA VAL A 97 5.13 14.86 -9.72
C VAL A 97 3.90 15.50 -10.36
N HIS A 98 2.70 15.00 -10.02
CA HIS A 98 1.43 15.60 -10.47
C HIS A 98 1.27 17.04 -9.98
N ALA A 99 1.54 17.31 -8.69
CA ALA A 99 1.43 18.65 -8.11
C ALA A 99 2.42 19.66 -8.70
N LEU A 100 3.58 19.18 -9.19
CA LEU A 100 4.58 20.00 -9.88
C LEU A 100 4.27 20.18 -11.37
N SER A 101 3.36 19.38 -11.95
CA SER A 101 3.05 19.42 -13.38
C SER A 101 2.10 20.56 -13.70
N THR A 102 2.38 21.22 -14.82
CA THR A 102 1.52 22.26 -15.42
C THR A 102 1.23 21.92 -16.88
N ALA A 103 0.41 22.72 -17.55
CA ALA A 103 0.14 22.54 -18.98
C ALA A 103 1.40 22.77 -19.85
N GLU A 104 2.33 23.63 -19.39
CA GLU A 104 3.59 23.95 -20.07
C GLU A 104 4.71 22.96 -19.72
N HIS A 105 4.67 22.38 -18.51
CA HIS A 105 5.67 21.44 -17.97
C HIS A 105 4.96 20.25 -17.35
N ASN A 106 4.57 19.28 -18.16
CA ASN A 106 3.87 18.09 -17.69
C ASN A 106 4.89 16.99 -17.30
N TYR A 107 5.43 17.07 -16.09
CA TYR A 107 6.43 16.11 -15.60
C TYR A 107 5.91 14.67 -15.48
N LEU A 108 4.60 14.44 -15.40
CA LEU A 108 4.06 13.08 -15.49
C LEU A 108 4.25 12.46 -16.87
N GLU A 109 3.95 13.25 -17.93
CA GLU A 109 4.05 12.77 -19.30
C GLU A 109 5.49 12.81 -19.81
N ASP A 110 6.26 13.84 -19.41
CA ASP A 110 7.58 14.11 -19.94
C ASP A 110 8.70 13.43 -19.13
N GLY A 111 8.41 13.08 -17.88
CA GLY A 111 9.41 12.75 -16.90
C GLY A 111 10.10 13.99 -16.34
N PHE A 112 10.87 13.81 -15.27
CA PHE A 112 11.67 14.87 -14.64
C PHE A 112 13.09 14.40 -14.40
N THR A 113 14.07 15.27 -14.69
CA THR A 113 15.48 15.05 -14.41
C THR A 113 16.13 16.35 -13.92
N ALA A 114 16.76 16.31 -12.76
CA ALA A 114 17.59 17.40 -12.26
C ALA A 114 19.04 17.24 -12.80
N ALA A 115 19.49 18.16 -13.64
CA ALA A 115 20.84 18.11 -14.19
C ALA A 115 21.91 18.38 -13.12
N THR A 116 21.60 19.23 -12.14
CA THR A 116 22.46 19.57 -11.00
C THR A 116 21.66 19.53 -9.69
N ASP A 117 22.34 19.61 -8.55
CA ASP A 117 21.67 19.69 -7.24
C ASP A 117 20.79 20.96 -7.12
N ALA A 118 21.10 22.02 -7.86
CA ALA A 118 20.31 23.24 -7.88
C ALA A 118 18.99 23.13 -8.65
N ASP A 119 18.87 22.13 -9.53
CA ASP A 119 17.67 21.85 -10.30
C ASP A 119 16.70 20.90 -9.56
N GLU A 120 17.11 20.36 -8.42
CA GLU A 120 16.29 19.46 -7.61
C GLU A 120 15.14 20.23 -6.95
N ILE A 121 13.90 19.75 -7.11
CA ILE A 121 12.68 20.49 -6.71
C ILE A 121 12.22 20.07 -5.31
N TYR A 122 12.15 21.03 -4.40
CA TYR A 122 11.62 20.82 -3.05
C TYR A 122 10.15 20.40 -3.06
N ILE A 123 9.81 19.37 -2.26
CA ILE A 123 8.45 18.88 -2.08
C ILE A 123 7.89 19.36 -0.72
N PRO A 124 7.01 20.36 -0.73
CA PRO A 124 6.44 20.90 0.51
C PRO A 124 5.66 19.85 1.30
N GLY A 125 5.96 19.75 2.59
CA GLY A 125 5.22 18.89 3.51
C GLY A 125 5.66 17.42 3.53
N LYS A 126 6.47 16.96 2.58
CA LYS A 126 6.99 15.59 2.55
C LYS A 126 7.96 15.35 3.70
N LYS A 127 7.87 14.15 4.31
CA LYS A 127 8.73 13.75 5.43
C LYS A 127 9.36 12.39 5.19
N ALA A 128 10.61 12.26 5.63
CA ALA A 128 11.36 11.01 5.64
C ALA A 128 11.71 10.62 7.08
N TYR A 129 11.23 9.45 7.50
CA TYR A 129 11.39 8.93 8.86
C TYR A 129 12.44 7.81 8.88
N PHE A 130 13.49 7.99 9.66
CA PHE A 130 14.57 7.03 9.86
C PHE A 130 14.48 6.41 11.24
N LEU A 131 14.17 5.12 11.30
CA LEU A 131 14.05 4.38 12.55
C LEU A 131 15.39 4.31 13.28
N GLN A 132 15.45 4.84 14.50
CA GLN A 132 16.62 4.76 15.37
C GLN A 132 16.52 3.59 16.34
N SER A 133 15.35 3.36 16.92
CA SER A 133 15.12 2.24 17.84
C SER A 133 13.67 1.85 17.96
N VAL A 134 13.42 0.58 18.33
CA VAL A 134 12.10 0.04 18.70
C VAL A 134 12.21 -0.59 20.07
N ILE A 135 11.42 -0.08 21.03
CA ILE A 135 11.50 -0.44 22.44
C ILE A 135 10.17 -1.06 22.88
N ASP A 136 10.20 -2.21 23.56
CA ASP A 136 9.01 -2.78 24.20
C ASP A 136 8.66 -1.93 25.44
N VAL A 137 7.53 -1.24 25.38
CA VAL A 137 7.01 -0.37 26.46
C VAL A 137 5.71 -0.92 27.04
N THR A 138 5.49 -2.23 26.93
CA THR A 138 4.24 -2.89 27.34
C THR A 138 3.91 -2.62 28.81
N ASP A 139 4.88 -2.77 29.71
CA ASP A 139 4.67 -2.59 31.14
C ASP A 139 4.40 -1.11 31.49
N GLU A 140 5.10 -0.20 30.83
CA GLU A 140 4.92 1.24 31.00
C GLU A 140 3.51 1.69 30.54
N VAL A 141 3.06 1.23 29.37
CA VAL A 141 1.72 1.51 28.86
C VAL A 141 0.64 0.97 29.78
N ASN A 142 0.80 -0.27 30.27
CA ASN A 142 -0.15 -0.89 31.18
C ASN A 142 -0.20 -0.14 32.53
N THR A 143 0.94 0.22 33.07
CA THR A 143 1.04 1.03 34.30
C THR A 143 0.32 2.38 34.12
N TYR A 144 0.61 3.09 33.04
CA TYR A 144 -0.04 4.36 32.73
C TYR A 144 -1.57 4.22 32.61
N ILE A 145 -2.05 3.17 31.95
CA ILE A 145 -3.49 2.88 31.83
C ILE A 145 -4.12 2.66 33.22
N GLU A 146 -3.49 1.90 34.11
CA GLU A 146 -4.02 1.66 35.47
C GLU A 146 -4.02 2.93 36.32
N GLU A 147 -2.99 3.77 36.20
CA GLU A 147 -2.97 5.10 36.84
C GLU A 147 -4.11 6.00 36.38
N GLN A 148 -4.37 6.07 35.04
CA GLN A 148 -5.48 6.84 34.51
C GLN A 148 -6.84 6.32 34.98
N LYS A 149 -7.02 5.00 35.03
CA LYS A 149 -8.23 4.37 35.59
C LYS A 149 -8.43 4.74 37.07
N ALA A 150 -7.38 4.62 37.88
CA ALA A 150 -7.43 4.97 39.29
C ALA A 150 -7.76 6.46 39.53
N ALA A 151 -7.29 7.34 38.63
CA ALA A 151 -7.56 8.75 38.65
C ALA A 151 -8.94 9.14 38.04
N GLY A 152 -9.73 8.19 37.56
CA GLY A 152 -11.01 8.43 36.89
C GLY A 152 -10.88 9.16 35.55
N GLN A 153 -9.68 9.12 34.93
CA GLN A 153 -9.39 9.78 33.67
C GLN A 153 -9.62 8.85 32.47
N PRO A 154 -9.92 9.40 31.28
CA PRO A 154 -10.01 8.57 30.06
C PRO A 154 -8.68 7.93 29.69
N PHE A 155 -8.71 6.63 29.36
CA PHE A 155 -7.53 5.81 29.05
C PHE A 155 -7.62 5.11 27.66
N GLY A 156 -8.39 5.67 26.76
CA GLY A 156 -8.43 5.17 25.37
C GLY A 156 -7.04 5.27 24.68
N PHE A 157 -6.71 4.31 23.83
CA PHE A 157 -5.37 4.18 23.21
C PHE A 157 -4.83 5.49 22.62
N ARG A 158 -5.67 6.26 21.92
CA ARG A 158 -5.27 7.56 21.34
C ARG A 158 -4.75 8.55 22.39
N ARG A 159 -5.34 8.60 23.57
CA ARG A 159 -4.88 9.49 24.66
C ARG A 159 -3.60 8.99 25.30
N VAL A 160 -3.52 7.69 25.53
CA VAL A 160 -2.32 7.05 26.06
C VAL A 160 -1.15 7.26 25.10
N SER A 161 -1.36 6.99 23.81
CA SER A 161 -0.38 7.20 22.74
C SER A 161 0.12 8.64 22.74
N SER A 162 -0.76 9.63 22.57
CA SER A 162 -0.37 11.05 22.52
C SER A 162 0.37 11.55 23.78
N ALA A 163 0.08 10.98 24.96
CA ALA A 163 0.77 11.36 26.19
C ALA A 163 2.18 10.77 26.26
N LEU A 164 2.33 9.49 25.95
CA LEU A 164 3.62 8.79 26.00
C LEU A 164 4.54 9.23 24.85
N GLU A 165 4.02 9.37 23.63
CA GLU A 165 4.77 9.86 22.46
C GLU A 165 5.36 11.24 22.74
N ARG A 166 4.57 12.17 23.29
CA ARG A 166 5.07 13.51 23.65
C ARG A 166 6.19 13.44 24.68
N ARG A 167 6.05 12.61 25.72
CA ARG A 167 7.10 12.44 26.74
C ARG A 167 8.37 11.87 26.13
N TRP A 168 8.27 10.77 25.39
CA TRP A 168 9.40 10.14 24.73
C TRP A 168 10.08 11.05 23.70
N SER A 169 9.30 11.83 22.94
CA SER A 169 9.87 12.80 21.98
C SER A 169 10.63 13.91 22.70
N THR A 170 10.11 14.42 23.85
CA THR A 170 10.79 15.45 24.63
C THR A 170 12.08 14.93 25.24
N GLU A 171 12.08 13.69 25.76
CA GLU A 171 13.23 13.09 26.44
C GLU A 171 14.34 12.65 25.46
N SER A 172 13.97 12.15 24.30
CA SER A 172 14.92 11.62 23.29
C SER A 172 15.39 12.65 22.26
N GLY A 173 14.62 13.72 22.04
CA GLY A 173 14.84 14.64 20.91
C GLY A 173 14.43 14.06 19.55
N LEU A 174 13.83 12.87 19.51
CA LEU A 174 13.39 12.15 18.31
C LEU A 174 11.86 12.14 18.21
N GLU A 175 11.31 11.90 17.03
CA GLU A 175 9.86 11.70 16.90
C GLU A 175 9.49 10.30 17.37
N ALA A 176 8.69 10.23 18.45
CA ALA A 176 8.24 8.98 19.03
C ALA A 176 6.87 8.56 18.49
N SER A 177 6.70 7.27 18.20
CA SER A 177 5.44 6.69 17.72
C SER A 177 5.13 5.40 18.46
N LEU A 178 3.98 5.35 19.16
CA LEU A 178 3.53 4.20 19.95
C LEU A 178 2.64 3.28 19.12
N SER A 179 3.05 2.04 18.98
CA SER A 179 2.30 1.02 18.27
C SER A 179 1.74 -0.06 19.18
N SER A 180 0.48 -0.43 18.92
CA SER A 180 -0.20 -1.55 19.60
C SER A 180 -0.17 -2.80 18.73
N MET A 181 0.35 -3.90 19.28
CA MET A 181 0.46 -5.19 18.60
C MET A 181 -0.50 -6.21 19.22
N TRP A 182 -1.03 -7.13 18.40
CA TRP A 182 -1.98 -8.16 18.80
C TRP A 182 -3.12 -7.62 19.68
N ALA A 183 -3.76 -6.54 19.21
CA ALA A 183 -4.87 -5.89 19.88
C ALA A 183 -4.57 -5.45 21.32
N GLY A 184 -3.38 -4.91 21.56
CA GLY A 184 -2.94 -4.42 22.87
C GLY A 184 -2.41 -5.50 23.80
N SER A 185 -1.94 -6.62 23.25
CA SER A 185 -1.18 -7.61 24.04
C SER A 185 0.27 -7.19 24.24
N ARG A 186 0.79 -6.35 23.35
CA ARG A 186 2.12 -5.75 23.40
C ARG A 186 2.07 -4.32 22.86
N TYR A 187 3.01 -3.49 23.34
CA TYR A 187 3.17 -2.11 22.90
C TYR A 187 4.65 -1.82 22.64
N TYR A 188 4.92 -1.15 21.53
CA TYR A 188 6.27 -0.77 21.13
C TYR A 188 6.36 0.70 20.81
N MET A 189 7.41 1.36 21.30
CA MET A 189 7.75 2.74 20.98
C MET A 189 8.84 2.72 19.91
N ALA A 190 8.56 3.32 18.76
CA ALA A 190 9.55 3.60 17.72
C ALA A 190 10.05 5.04 17.89
N LEU A 191 11.36 5.25 17.82
CA LEU A 191 11.99 6.55 17.82
C LEU A 191 12.57 6.82 16.43
N ASN A 192 12.21 7.94 15.80
CA ASN A 192 12.58 8.26 14.44
C ASN A 192 13.29 9.61 14.36
N LYS A 193 14.37 9.68 13.57
CA LYS A 193 14.94 10.93 13.07
C LYS A 193 14.16 11.34 11.83
N VAL A 194 13.72 12.60 11.73
CA VAL A 194 12.79 13.03 10.67
C VAL A 194 13.37 14.19 9.89
N PHE A 195 13.44 14.03 8.57
CA PHE A 195 13.87 15.07 7.63
C PHE A 195 12.66 15.62 6.87
N THR A 196 12.70 16.94 6.58
CA THR A 196 11.62 17.68 5.92
C THR A 196 12.08 18.49 4.69
N ASP A 197 13.38 18.60 4.41
CA ASP A 197 13.88 19.11 3.13
C ASP A 197 14.18 17.95 2.20
N ILE A 198 13.15 17.57 1.45
CA ILE A 198 13.20 16.45 0.49
C ILE A 198 12.94 17.03 -0.89
N ARG A 199 13.81 16.70 -1.84
CA ARG A 199 13.75 17.25 -3.19
C ARG A 199 13.67 16.14 -4.22
N LEU A 200 12.82 16.34 -5.24
CA LEU A 200 12.70 15.43 -6.39
C LEU A 200 13.96 15.57 -7.26
N VAL A 201 14.58 14.44 -7.57
CA VAL A 201 15.79 14.34 -8.41
C VAL A 201 15.46 13.79 -9.79
N ALA A 202 14.66 12.72 -9.83
CA ALA A 202 14.28 12.07 -11.08
C ALA A 202 12.97 11.31 -10.95
N ALA A 203 12.18 11.35 -12.01
CA ALA A 203 11.02 10.50 -12.24
C ALA A 203 10.90 10.20 -13.73
N PRO A 204 10.89 8.93 -14.18
CA PRO A 204 10.68 8.60 -15.58
C PRO A 204 9.25 8.97 -16.03
N PRO A 205 9.00 9.15 -17.34
CA PRO A 205 7.65 9.39 -17.85
C PRO A 205 6.66 8.30 -17.45
N VAL A 206 5.41 8.67 -17.18
CA VAL A 206 4.34 7.72 -16.79
C VAL A 206 4.16 6.61 -17.82
N SER A 207 4.41 6.89 -19.12
CA SER A 207 4.30 5.92 -20.21
C SER A 207 5.20 4.69 -20.08
N ILE A 208 6.28 4.76 -19.27
CA ILE A 208 7.14 3.61 -18.96
C ILE A 208 7.08 3.25 -17.46
N ALA A 209 6.95 4.26 -16.58
CA ALA A 209 6.85 4.02 -15.14
C ALA A 209 5.60 3.23 -14.77
N ALA A 210 4.49 3.47 -15.46
CA ALA A 210 3.20 2.82 -15.26
C ALA A 210 2.68 2.15 -16.55
N PHE A 211 3.56 1.62 -17.40
CA PHE A 211 3.17 0.95 -18.65
C PHE A 211 2.17 -0.18 -18.39
N GLY A 212 1.08 -0.21 -19.15
CA GLY A 212 -0.05 -1.09 -18.95
C GLY A 212 -1.15 -0.51 -18.05
N GLY A 213 -0.88 0.61 -17.37
CA GLY A 213 -1.86 1.37 -16.57
C GLY A 213 -2.67 0.49 -15.62
N ASP A 214 -4.00 0.71 -15.61
CA ASP A 214 -4.94 -0.10 -14.82
C ASP A 214 -5.12 -1.51 -15.36
N VAL A 215 -4.91 -1.73 -16.66
CA VAL A 215 -5.15 -3.05 -17.29
C VAL A 215 -4.19 -4.11 -16.79
N ASP A 216 -2.93 -3.71 -16.55
CA ASP A 216 -1.88 -4.57 -16.02
C ASP A 216 -1.68 -4.38 -14.51
N ASN A 217 -2.50 -3.57 -13.82
CA ASN A 217 -2.38 -3.39 -12.38
C ASN A 217 -2.73 -4.70 -11.65
N TRP A 218 -1.89 -5.11 -10.69
CA TRP A 218 -1.98 -6.40 -10.00
C TRP A 218 -1.94 -7.64 -10.90
N GLU A 219 -1.75 -7.48 -12.20
CA GLU A 219 -1.60 -8.63 -13.10
C GLU A 219 -0.13 -9.10 -13.12
N TRP A 220 0.13 -10.21 -13.77
CA TRP A 220 1.45 -10.67 -14.13
C TRP A 220 1.35 -11.42 -15.46
N PRO A 221 2.18 -11.13 -16.44
CA PRO A 221 3.42 -10.32 -16.41
C PRO A 221 3.16 -8.80 -16.47
N GLN A 222 3.96 -8.03 -15.70
CA GLN A 222 4.04 -6.57 -15.70
C GLN A 222 5.34 -6.08 -16.37
N HIS A 223 5.35 -4.79 -16.80
CA HIS A 223 6.48 -4.20 -17.53
C HIS A 223 6.69 -2.74 -17.12
N LYS A 224 6.61 -2.46 -15.83
CA LYS A 224 6.69 -1.10 -15.27
C LYS A 224 8.12 -0.78 -14.84
N CYS A 225 8.63 0.39 -15.29
CA CYS A 225 9.87 0.99 -14.78
C CYS A 225 9.55 1.88 -13.58
N ASP A 226 9.00 1.29 -12.53
CA ASP A 226 8.38 1.98 -11.40
C ASP A 226 9.41 2.41 -10.36
N PHE A 227 10.14 3.51 -10.64
CA PHE A 227 11.06 4.12 -9.69
C PHE A 227 10.99 5.64 -9.72
N ALA A 228 11.39 6.27 -8.62
CA ALA A 228 11.67 7.70 -8.52
C ALA A 228 12.84 7.94 -7.56
N LEU A 229 13.53 9.04 -7.76
CA LEU A 229 14.66 9.45 -6.93
C LEU A 229 14.35 10.78 -6.25
N TYR A 230 14.60 10.82 -4.95
CA TYR A 230 14.63 12.03 -4.15
C TYR A 230 16.02 12.23 -3.56
N ARG A 231 16.29 13.44 -3.08
CA ARG A 231 17.45 13.71 -2.23
C ARG A 231 16.99 14.32 -0.93
N ILE A 232 17.59 13.84 0.15
CA ILE A 232 17.40 14.41 1.49
C ILE A 232 18.47 15.45 1.73
N TYR A 233 18.04 16.62 2.21
CA TYR A 233 18.89 17.72 2.60
C TYR A 233 18.84 17.94 4.11
N ALA A 234 19.97 18.33 4.67
CA ALA A 234 20.15 18.63 6.08
C ALA A 234 20.72 20.06 6.25
N GLY A 235 20.68 20.59 7.45
CA GLY A 235 21.40 21.81 7.80
C GLY A 235 22.92 21.64 7.60
N PRO A 236 23.70 22.73 7.60
CA PRO A 236 25.17 22.66 7.47
C PRO A 236 25.87 21.84 8.56
N ASP A 237 25.16 21.55 9.67
CA ASP A 237 25.61 20.72 10.78
C ASP A 237 25.27 19.22 10.60
N GLY A 238 24.62 18.84 9.48
CA GLY A 238 24.18 17.50 9.18
C GLY A 238 22.87 17.07 9.87
N GLU A 239 22.24 17.97 10.64
CA GLU A 239 21.01 17.66 11.34
C GLU A 239 19.75 18.05 10.53
N PRO A 240 18.58 17.41 10.82
CA PRO A 240 17.33 17.77 10.17
C PRO A 240 17.01 19.26 10.29
N ALA A 241 16.72 19.91 9.16
CA ALA A 241 16.40 21.32 9.09
C ALA A 241 15.15 21.54 8.21
N VAL A 242 14.47 22.66 8.40
CA VAL A 242 13.45 23.14 7.46
C VAL A 242 14.09 23.50 6.14
N HIS A 243 13.31 23.44 5.05
CA HIS A 243 13.82 23.78 3.73
C HIS A 243 14.50 25.15 3.69
N SER A 244 15.74 25.19 3.17
CA SER A 244 16.54 26.40 3.01
C SER A 244 17.52 26.22 1.84
N GLY A 245 17.91 27.36 1.22
CA GLY A 245 18.97 27.37 0.21
C GLY A 245 20.38 27.05 0.75
N ASP A 246 20.55 27.15 2.08
CA ASP A 246 21.82 26.84 2.75
C ASP A 246 21.96 25.35 3.13
N ASN A 247 20.89 24.56 2.99
CA ASN A 247 20.93 23.15 3.28
C ASN A 247 21.79 22.39 2.27
N ILE A 248 22.49 21.38 2.75
CA ILE A 248 23.41 20.52 1.97
C ILE A 248 22.82 19.11 1.85
N PRO A 249 23.18 18.33 0.81
CA PRO A 249 22.85 16.91 0.74
C PRO A 249 23.28 16.20 2.02
N TRP A 250 22.33 15.45 2.63
CA TRP A 250 22.60 14.73 3.87
C TRP A 250 23.53 13.54 3.64
N GLU A 251 24.45 13.30 4.57
CA GLU A 251 25.32 12.13 4.59
C GLU A 251 24.71 11.05 5.52
N PRO A 252 24.08 9.98 4.97
CA PRO A 252 23.49 8.94 5.78
C PRO A 252 24.53 8.01 6.41
N ASP A 253 24.27 7.52 7.62
CA ASP A 253 25.15 6.56 8.32
C ASP A 253 25.27 5.22 7.58
N ARG A 254 24.29 4.87 6.76
CA ARG A 254 24.25 3.64 5.97
C ARG A 254 23.56 3.86 4.64
N ILE A 255 24.13 3.25 3.61
CA ILE A 255 23.52 3.10 2.28
C ILE A 255 23.42 1.63 1.90
N LEU A 256 22.58 1.33 0.91
CA LEU A 256 22.47 0.01 0.31
C LEU A 256 23.38 -0.06 -0.94
N PRO A 257 24.38 -0.94 -0.97
CA PRO A 257 25.15 -1.19 -2.20
C PRO A 257 24.22 -1.73 -3.29
N VAL A 258 24.38 -1.25 -4.53
CA VAL A 258 23.60 -1.73 -5.66
C VAL A 258 24.30 -2.95 -6.29
N SER A 259 23.59 -4.06 -6.47
CA SER A 259 24.13 -5.26 -7.12
C SER A 259 23.58 -5.41 -8.53
N THR A 260 24.48 -5.46 -9.48
CA THR A 260 24.18 -5.71 -10.90
C THR A 260 24.52 -7.14 -11.35
N ALA A 261 24.97 -8.00 -10.42
CA ALA A 261 25.37 -9.38 -10.70
C ALA A 261 24.25 -10.28 -11.18
N GLY A 262 22.98 -9.83 -11.04
CA GLY A 262 21.80 -10.63 -11.37
C GLY A 262 21.49 -11.69 -10.32
N TYR A 263 20.48 -12.50 -10.60
CA TYR A 263 19.96 -13.56 -9.72
C TYR A 263 19.27 -14.62 -10.55
N THR A 264 18.99 -15.78 -9.94
CA THR A 264 18.36 -16.94 -10.57
C THR A 264 17.18 -17.43 -9.73
N PRO A 265 16.29 -18.27 -10.28
CA PRO A 265 15.26 -18.93 -9.48
C PRO A 265 15.87 -19.65 -8.26
N GLY A 266 15.28 -19.43 -7.08
CA GLY A 266 15.79 -19.93 -5.82
C GLY A 266 16.78 -19.01 -5.10
N SER A 267 17.26 -17.93 -5.73
CA SER A 267 18.08 -16.92 -5.03
C SER A 267 17.32 -16.32 -3.85
N PHE A 268 17.98 -16.23 -2.71
CA PHE A 268 17.41 -15.64 -1.50
C PHE A 268 17.07 -14.15 -1.73
N THR A 269 15.94 -13.73 -1.19
CA THR A 269 15.53 -12.32 -1.16
C THR A 269 15.02 -11.92 0.22
N MET A 270 15.30 -10.68 0.59
CA MET A 270 14.81 -10.04 1.81
C MET A 270 14.28 -8.65 1.48
N ILE A 271 13.16 -8.28 2.10
CA ILE A 271 12.59 -6.93 2.00
C ILE A 271 12.50 -6.35 3.41
N LEU A 272 13.02 -5.14 3.57
CA LEU A 272 12.81 -4.29 4.72
C LEU A 272 11.92 -3.13 4.31
N GLY A 273 10.80 -2.92 5.02
CA GLY A 273 9.86 -1.85 4.66
C GLY A 273 8.82 -1.58 5.72
N TYR A 274 7.89 -0.69 5.38
CA TYR A 274 6.85 -0.21 6.28
C TYR A 274 5.45 -0.62 5.77
N PRO A 275 5.09 -1.92 5.85
CA PRO A 275 3.77 -2.39 5.43
C PRO A 275 2.68 -1.70 6.22
N GLY A 276 1.68 -1.17 5.52
CA GLY A 276 0.67 -0.28 6.10
C GLY A 276 -0.30 -1.01 7.00
N ARG A 277 -1.07 -1.96 6.46
CA ARG A 277 -2.11 -2.63 7.24
C ARG A 277 -2.43 -4.01 6.68
N THR A 278 -2.51 -5.00 7.58
CA THR A 278 -3.10 -6.31 7.33
C THR A 278 -4.21 -6.62 8.34
N ASP A 279 -4.93 -7.70 8.12
CA ASP A 279 -5.96 -8.23 9.01
C ASP A 279 -5.88 -9.77 9.06
N ARG A 280 -4.63 -10.27 9.27
CA ARG A 280 -4.34 -11.71 9.35
C ARG A 280 -5.06 -12.37 10.52
N TYR A 281 -5.36 -11.57 11.56
CA TYR A 281 -6.15 -11.98 12.70
C TYR A 281 -7.66 -11.78 12.52
N ALA A 282 -8.16 -11.52 11.30
CA ALA A 282 -9.60 -11.49 11.02
C ALA A 282 -10.26 -12.84 11.30
N SER A 283 -11.41 -12.82 11.98
CA SER A 283 -12.21 -14.03 12.19
C SER A 283 -12.92 -14.51 10.92
N SER A 284 -13.27 -15.78 10.85
CA SER A 284 -14.06 -16.33 9.75
C SER A 284 -15.41 -15.60 9.57
N ALA A 285 -16.02 -15.13 10.66
CA ALA A 285 -17.24 -14.34 10.64
C ALA A 285 -17.03 -12.98 9.96
N LYS A 286 -15.91 -12.29 10.25
CA LYS A 286 -15.54 -11.03 9.59
C LYS A 286 -15.34 -11.23 8.10
N VAL A 287 -14.57 -12.24 7.69
CA VAL A 287 -14.31 -12.52 6.27
C VAL A 287 -15.61 -12.83 5.52
N ARG A 288 -16.51 -13.61 6.11
CA ARG A 288 -17.85 -13.85 5.51
C ARG A 288 -18.66 -12.57 5.35
N TYR A 289 -18.62 -11.68 6.34
CA TYR A 289 -19.30 -10.39 6.27
C TYR A 289 -18.67 -9.50 5.15
N GLU A 290 -17.35 -9.36 5.11
CA GLU A 290 -16.66 -8.54 4.12
C GLU A 290 -16.91 -9.02 2.69
N THR A 291 -16.82 -10.32 2.45
CA THR A 291 -17.07 -10.91 1.13
C THR A 291 -18.53 -10.90 0.70
N ALA A 292 -19.47 -10.77 1.63
CA ALA A 292 -20.91 -10.75 1.34
C ALA A 292 -21.50 -9.32 1.30
N VAL A 293 -20.85 -8.32 1.89
CA VAL A 293 -21.43 -6.98 2.06
C VAL A 293 -20.46 -5.89 1.61
N SER A 294 -19.34 -5.67 2.34
CA SER A 294 -18.53 -4.47 2.14
C SER A 294 -17.76 -4.49 0.82
N LEU A 295 -17.10 -5.59 0.48
CA LEU A 295 -16.31 -5.67 -0.76
C LEU A 295 -17.18 -5.57 -2.02
N PRO A 296 -18.32 -6.28 -2.16
CA PRO A 296 -19.19 -6.13 -3.32
C PRO A 296 -19.68 -4.70 -3.53
N ILE A 297 -20.15 -4.04 -2.47
CA ILE A 297 -20.70 -2.67 -2.56
C ILE A 297 -19.60 -1.67 -2.93
N ASN A 298 -18.45 -1.72 -2.28
CA ASN A 298 -17.33 -0.84 -2.58
C ASN A 298 -16.86 -1.02 -4.04
N THR A 299 -16.77 -2.26 -4.50
CA THR A 299 -16.34 -2.58 -5.87
C THR A 299 -17.32 -2.04 -6.90
N GLU A 300 -18.63 -2.21 -6.67
CA GLU A 300 -19.69 -1.72 -7.55
C GLU A 300 -19.71 -0.19 -7.63
N ALA A 301 -19.78 0.49 -6.48
CA ALA A 301 -19.89 1.94 -6.43
C ALA A 301 -18.66 2.64 -7.05
N ARG A 302 -17.47 2.18 -6.69
CA ARG A 302 -16.22 2.79 -7.19
C ARG A 302 -15.96 2.45 -8.65
N GLY A 303 -16.31 1.23 -9.09
CA GLY A 303 -16.19 0.83 -10.48
C GLY A 303 -16.99 1.75 -11.41
N ALA A 304 -18.26 2.02 -11.07
CA ALA A 304 -19.08 2.94 -11.84
C ALA A 304 -18.55 4.38 -11.84
N GLN A 305 -18.02 4.86 -10.72
CA GLN A 305 -17.39 6.18 -10.62
C GLN A 305 -16.11 6.26 -11.49
N MET A 306 -15.31 5.21 -11.51
CA MET A 306 -14.12 5.11 -12.34
C MET A 306 -14.45 5.15 -13.84
N GLU A 307 -15.47 4.41 -14.28
CA GLU A 307 -15.91 4.41 -15.67
C GLU A 307 -16.31 5.83 -16.13
N ILE A 308 -17.02 6.57 -15.27
CA ILE A 308 -17.40 7.96 -15.55
C ILE A 308 -16.14 8.84 -15.69
N ILE A 309 -15.21 8.78 -14.73
CA ILE A 309 -14.00 9.60 -14.75
C ILE A 309 -13.15 9.25 -15.99
N LYS A 310 -12.93 7.94 -16.23
CA LYS A 310 -12.12 7.47 -17.37
C LYS A 310 -12.69 7.93 -18.72
N LYS A 311 -13.99 7.84 -18.91
CA LYS A 311 -14.67 8.32 -20.12
C LYS A 311 -14.30 9.79 -20.45
N TRP A 312 -14.27 10.64 -19.44
CA TRP A 312 -13.94 12.06 -19.62
C TRP A 312 -12.43 12.30 -19.77
N MET A 313 -11.60 11.54 -19.06
CA MET A 313 -10.14 11.57 -19.22
C MET A 313 -9.71 11.13 -20.62
N ASP A 314 -10.40 10.16 -21.21
CA ASP A 314 -10.10 9.68 -22.57
C ASP A 314 -10.55 10.68 -23.65
N ALA A 315 -11.54 11.51 -23.34
CA ALA A 315 -12.08 12.51 -24.27
C ALA A 315 -11.33 13.86 -24.24
N ASP A 316 -10.66 14.20 -23.12
CA ASP A 316 -10.09 15.55 -22.93
C ASP A 316 -8.77 15.47 -22.08
N PRO A 317 -7.59 15.80 -22.69
CA PRO A 317 -6.31 15.78 -21.99
C PRO A 317 -6.25 16.74 -20.78
N ALA A 318 -7.00 17.84 -20.79
CA ALA A 318 -7.05 18.77 -19.65
C ALA A 318 -7.80 18.15 -18.46
N ILE A 319 -8.85 17.36 -18.72
CA ILE A 319 -9.53 16.58 -17.68
C ILE A 319 -8.61 15.46 -17.20
N ARG A 320 -7.88 14.80 -18.08
CA ARG A 320 -6.91 13.79 -17.71
C ARG A 320 -5.92 14.34 -16.68
N LEU A 321 -5.30 15.47 -16.95
CA LEU A 321 -4.37 16.09 -16.01
C LEU A 321 -5.04 16.39 -14.66
N LYS A 322 -6.26 16.90 -14.65
CA LYS A 322 -6.99 17.22 -13.40
C LYS A 322 -7.41 16.02 -12.57
N TYR A 323 -7.72 14.88 -13.22
CA TYR A 323 -8.32 13.73 -12.54
C TYR A 323 -7.42 12.51 -12.41
N SER A 324 -6.22 12.51 -13.01
CA SER A 324 -5.33 11.35 -13.03
C SER A 324 -4.95 10.86 -11.63
N ASP A 325 -4.61 11.74 -10.69
CA ASP A 325 -4.30 11.38 -9.31
C ASP A 325 -5.50 10.72 -8.60
N ARG A 326 -6.69 11.34 -8.73
CA ARG A 326 -7.92 10.78 -8.17
C ARG A 326 -8.29 9.44 -8.79
N PHE A 327 -8.18 9.34 -10.11
CA PHE A 327 -8.45 8.10 -10.84
C PHE A 327 -7.51 7.00 -10.40
N PHE A 328 -6.21 7.27 -10.38
CA PHE A 328 -5.19 6.33 -9.93
C PHE A 328 -5.45 5.83 -8.50
N SER A 329 -5.73 6.75 -7.57
CA SER A 329 -6.04 6.38 -6.17
C SER A 329 -7.32 5.54 -6.06
N LEU A 330 -8.37 5.86 -6.83
CA LEU A 330 -9.65 5.15 -6.81
C LEU A 330 -9.52 3.77 -7.45
N SER A 331 -8.84 3.67 -8.60
CA SER A 331 -8.57 2.44 -9.34
C SER A 331 -7.81 1.43 -8.48
N ASN A 332 -6.68 1.84 -7.92
CA ASN A 332 -5.85 0.96 -7.11
C ASN A 332 -6.65 0.33 -5.94
N VAL A 333 -7.47 1.11 -5.25
CA VAL A 333 -8.29 0.58 -4.14
C VAL A 333 -9.44 -0.29 -4.65
N GLN A 334 -10.07 0.06 -5.77
CA GLN A 334 -11.17 -0.71 -6.36
C GLN A 334 -10.67 -2.09 -6.83
N GLU A 335 -9.54 -2.12 -7.53
CA GLU A 335 -8.95 -3.37 -8.02
C GLU A 335 -8.46 -4.26 -6.89
N LEU A 336 -7.79 -3.69 -5.88
CA LEU A 336 -7.42 -4.41 -4.66
C LEU A 336 -8.65 -5.09 -4.03
N GLN A 337 -9.75 -4.35 -3.84
CA GLN A 337 -10.95 -4.88 -3.20
C GLN A 337 -11.71 -5.91 -4.06
N SER A 338 -11.76 -5.68 -5.37
CA SER A 338 -12.33 -6.64 -6.35
C SER A 338 -11.52 -7.94 -6.35
N GLY A 339 -10.21 -7.84 -6.44
CA GLY A 339 -9.32 -9.00 -6.40
C GLY A 339 -9.35 -9.72 -5.04
N GLN A 340 -9.38 -8.98 -3.94
CA GLN A 340 -9.55 -9.55 -2.59
C GLN A 340 -10.83 -10.37 -2.49
N LEU A 341 -11.94 -9.84 -3.01
CA LEU A 341 -13.23 -10.56 -3.07
C LEU A 341 -13.11 -11.87 -3.87
N GLN A 342 -12.48 -11.81 -5.05
CA GLN A 342 -12.28 -12.97 -5.91
C GLN A 342 -11.37 -14.01 -5.25
N CYS A 343 -10.22 -13.59 -4.69
CA CYS A 343 -9.27 -14.47 -4.01
C CYS A 343 -9.86 -15.10 -2.75
N CYS A 344 -10.57 -14.33 -1.92
CA CYS A 344 -11.27 -14.86 -0.75
C CYS A 344 -12.27 -15.97 -1.10
N LYS A 345 -12.98 -15.82 -2.24
CA LYS A 345 -13.91 -16.84 -2.75
C LYS A 345 -13.16 -18.05 -3.34
N ARG A 346 -12.17 -17.80 -4.23
CA ARG A 346 -11.36 -18.83 -4.91
C ARG A 346 -10.65 -19.74 -3.92
N PHE A 347 -9.97 -19.16 -2.93
CA PHE A 347 -9.21 -19.89 -1.92
C PHE A 347 -10.02 -20.30 -0.69
N LYS A 348 -11.32 -19.98 -0.65
CA LYS A 348 -12.20 -20.32 0.47
C LYS A 348 -11.64 -19.87 1.82
N VAL A 349 -11.19 -18.60 1.88
CA VAL A 349 -10.49 -18.03 3.04
C VAL A 349 -11.33 -18.13 4.33
N ALA A 350 -12.62 -17.82 4.24
CA ALA A 350 -13.51 -17.92 5.40
C ALA A 350 -13.58 -19.34 5.98
N GLU A 351 -13.62 -20.36 5.13
CA GLU A 351 -13.63 -21.77 5.55
C GLU A 351 -12.28 -22.22 6.13
N GLN A 352 -11.17 -21.73 5.56
CA GLN A 352 -9.84 -22.00 6.10
C GLN A 352 -9.70 -21.43 7.51
N LYS A 353 -10.08 -20.15 7.70
CA LYS A 353 -10.09 -19.52 9.02
C LYS A 353 -11.02 -20.24 10.00
N HIS A 354 -12.21 -20.62 9.57
CA HIS A 354 -13.14 -21.38 10.43
C HIS A 354 -12.56 -22.73 10.89
N ARG A 355 -11.85 -23.45 10.00
CA ARG A 355 -11.13 -24.68 10.39
C ARG A 355 -10.03 -24.41 11.40
N SER A 356 -9.22 -23.35 11.19
CA SER A 356 -8.17 -22.93 12.10
C SER A 356 -8.75 -22.55 13.48
N GLU A 357 -9.82 -21.76 13.53
CA GLU A 357 -10.52 -21.37 14.75
C GLU A 357 -10.94 -22.60 15.59
N ARG A 358 -11.55 -23.58 14.95
CA ARG A 358 -11.96 -24.82 15.61
C ARG A 358 -10.79 -25.65 16.15
N SER A 359 -9.63 -25.57 15.53
CA SER A 359 -8.44 -26.29 15.98
C SER A 359 -7.71 -25.56 17.11
N CYS A 360 -7.64 -24.23 17.05
CA CYS A 360 -6.89 -23.38 17.97
C CYS A 360 -7.71 -22.92 19.19
N LEU A 361 -8.93 -22.45 18.97
CA LEU A 361 -9.79 -21.81 19.97
C LEU A 361 -10.77 -22.82 20.58
N LYS A 362 -10.24 -23.77 21.35
CA LYS A 362 -11.03 -24.77 22.07
C LYS A 362 -11.51 -24.24 23.43
N GLY A 363 -12.50 -24.91 24.02
CA GLY A 363 -13.05 -24.52 25.31
C GLY A 363 -14.38 -23.76 25.20
N ARG A 364 -15.08 -23.63 26.33
CA ARG A 364 -16.42 -23.02 26.38
C ARG A 364 -16.39 -21.53 26.07
N GLU A 365 -15.44 -20.81 26.64
CA GLU A 365 -15.29 -19.35 26.47
C GLU A 365 -14.96 -18.97 25.03
N ASN A 366 -14.01 -19.65 24.40
CA ASN A 366 -13.64 -19.41 23.02
C ASN A 366 -14.79 -19.74 22.06
N ARG A 367 -15.55 -20.80 22.31
CA ARG A 367 -16.75 -21.12 21.51
C ARG A 367 -17.84 -20.06 21.67
N ALA A 368 -18.02 -19.52 22.88
CA ALA A 368 -18.96 -18.42 23.12
C ALA A 368 -18.51 -17.14 22.38
N LEU A 369 -17.22 -16.83 22.39
CA LEU A 369 -16.62 -15.70 21.66
C LEU A 369 -16.88 -15.80 20.14
N LEU A 370 -16.59 -16.96 19.54
CA LEU A 370 -16.83 -17.20 18.11
C LEU A 370 -18.31 -17.07 17.74
N HIS A 371 -19.21 -17.61 18.59
CA HIS A 371 -20.65 -17.48 18.39
C HIS A 371 -21.13 -16.03 18.50
N SER A 372 -20.59 -15.26 19.46
CA SER A 372 -20.92 -13.84 19.61
C SER A 372 -20.47 -13.02 18.41
N LEU A 373 -19.26 -13.28 17.86
CA LEU A 373 -18.78 -12.64 16.65
C LEU A 373 -19.71 -12.89 15.45
N ASP A 374 -20.10 -14.15 15.24
CA ASP A 374 -20.98 -14.53 14.13
C ASP A 374 -22.37 -13.89 14.26
N SER A 375 -22.93 -13.89 15.47
CA SER A 375 -24.21 -13.27 15.77
C SER A 375 -24.19 -11.75 15.56
N CYS A 376 -23.12 -11.08 16.00
CA CYS A 376 -22.98 -9.62 15.81
C CYS A 376 -22.85 -9.24 14.34
N TYR A 377 -22.00 -9.91 13.56
CA TYR A 377 -21.88 -9.63 12.11
C TYR A 377 -23.19 -9.90 11.36
N THR A 378 -23.96 -10.91 11.78
CA THR A 378 -25.30 -11.17 11.22
C THR A 378 -26.27 -10.05 11.55
N ALA A 379 -26.29 -9.57 12.79
CA ALA A 379 -27.21 -8.53 13.24
C ALA A 379 -27.00 -7.17 12.54
N ILE A 380 -25.73 -6.79 12.27
CA ILE A 380 -25.43 -5.47 11.67
C ILE A 380 -25.49 -5.45 10.15
N ARG A 381 -25.63 -6.60 9.50
CA ARG A 381 -25.46 -6.74 8.05
C ARG A 381 -26.25 -5.72 7.22
N ASN A 382 -27.53 -5.56 7.51
CA ASN A 382 -28.39 -4.64 6.74
C ASN A 382 -28.08 -3.17 7.04
N ALA A 383 -27.79 -2.85 8.29
CA ALA A 383 -27.45 -1.49 8.67
C ALA A 383 -26.12 -1.05 8.05
N GLU A 384 -25.09 -1.91 8.06
CA GLU A 384 -23.81 -1.63 7.42
C GLU A 384 -23.90 -1.52 5.88
N LYS A 385 -24.77 -2.30 5.23
CA LYS A 385 -25.05 -2.15 3.80
C LYS A 385 -25.47 -0.71 3.47
N ASN A 386 -26.43 -0.17 4.17
CA ASN A 386 -26.92 1.19 4.00
C ASN A 386 -25.80 2.22 4.22
N LEU A 387 -25.00 2.04 5.28
CA LEU A 387 -23.91 2.95 5.62
C LEU A 387 -22.80 2.97 4.57
N ILE A 388 -22.48 1.81 4.01
CA ILE A 388 -21.44 1.73 2.98
C ILE A 388 -21.90 2.46 1.72
N TRP A 389 -23.12 2.20 1.24
CA TRP A 389 -23.70 2.90 0.10
C TRP A 389 -23.76 4.41 0.33
N PHE A 390 -24.26 4.85 1.49
CA PHE A 390 -24.28 6.28 1.82
C PHE A 390 -22.88 6.91 1.76
N ARG A 391 -21.89 6.25 2.33
CA ARG A 391 -20.52 6.76 2.36
C ARG A 391 -19.90 6.82 0.97
N GLU A 392 -20.06 5.76 0.16
CA GLU A 392 -19.45 5.69 -1.16
C GLU A 392 -20.13 6.62 -2.18
N THR A 393 -21.41 6.98 -1.98
CA THR A 393 -22.14 7.89 -2.88
C THR A 393 -22.14 9.34 -2.39
N MET A 394 -22.59 9.61 -1.15
CA MET A 394 -22.84 10.96 -0.67
C MET A 394 -21.62 11.63 -0.04
N ILE A 395 -20.67 10.87 0.51
CA ILE A 395 -19.48 11.43 1.17
C ILE A 395 -18.26 11.40 0.25
N ARG A 396 -17.99 10.29 -0.42
CA ARG A 396 -16.77 10.04 -1.19
C ARG A 396 -16.96 10.01 -2.70
N GLY A 397 -18.21 9.97 -3.15
CA GLY A 397 -18.54 9.67 -4.54
C GLY A 397 -18.16 10.73 -5.56
N SER A 398 -17.90 11.97 -5.12
CA SER A 398 -17.47 13.07 -6.00
C SER A 398 -16.54 14.04 -5.26
N ARG A 399 -15.80 14.87 -5.99
CA ARG A 399 -15.04 15.98 -5.37
C ARG A 399 -15.99 17.01 -4.75
N LEU A 400 -17.15 17.26 -5.37
CA LEU A 400 -18.16 18.16 -4.80
C LEU A 400 -18.66 17.71 -3.44
N SER A 401 -18.85 16.41 -3.21
CA SER A 401 -19.19 15.87 -1.89
C SER A 401 -18.11 16.17 -0.83
N LEU A 402 -16.85 16.07 -1.21
CA LEU A 402 -15.73 16.42 -0.35
C LEU A 402 -15.66 17.92 -0.08
N ILE A 403 -15.86 18.75 -1.11
CA ILE A 403 -15.91 20.21 -1.02
C ILE A 403 -17.03 20.64 -0.07
N ALA A 404 -18.25 20.14 -0.23
CA ALA A 404 -19.37 20.42 0.66
C ALA A 404 -19.04 20.07 2.12
N THR A 405 -18.35 18.95 2.35
CA THR A 405 -17.92 18.54 3.68
C THR A 405 -16.85 19.47 4.25
N ARG A 406 -15.88 19.92 3.45
CA ARG A 406 -14.86 20.90 3.88
C ARG A 406 -15.48 22.24 4.18
N LEU A 407 -16.31 22.76 3.28
CA LEU A 407 -17.01 24.04 3.48
C LEU A 407 -17.85 24.05 4.74
N LYS A 408 -18.52 22.93 5.08
CA LYS A 408 -19.26 22.79 6.32
C LYS A 408 -18.37 22.84 7.57
N ASN A 409 -17.23 22.17 7.53
CA ASN A 409 -16.39 21.95 8.71
C ASN A 409 -15.29 23.01 8.89
N HIS A 410 -14.82 23.63 7.80
CA HIS A 410 -13.65 24.51 7.76
C HIS A 410 -13.89 25.79 6.93
N ALA A 411 -15.08 26.39 7.03
CA ALA A 411 -15.47 27.55 6.23
C ALA A 411 -14.51 28.76 6.31
N LYS A 412 -13.73 28.89 7.40
CA LYS A 412 -12.79 30.01 7.57
C LYS A 412 -11.54 29.92 6.70
N ASP A 413 -11.14 28.69 6.39
CA ASP A 413 -9.90 28.36 5.66
C ASP A 413 -10.23 27.84 4.24
N PHE A 414 -11.46 28.05 3.76
CA PHE A 414 -11.94 27.54 2.49
C PHE A 414 -11.67 28.54 1.36
N SER A 415 -10.92 28.10 0.35
CA SER A 415 -10.65 28.86 -0.89
C SER A 415 -11.43 28.23 -2.06
N TYR A 416 -12.41 28.99 -2.59
CA TYR A 416 -13.18 28.55 -3.75
C TYR A 416 -12.29 28.31 -4.96
N ASP A 417 -11.35 29.22 -5.26
CA ASP A 417 -10.49 29.11 -6.43
C ASP A 417 -9.61 27.86 -6.39
N GLU A 418 -9.06 27.53 -5.24
CA GLU A 418 -8.24 26.31 -5.05
C GLU A 418 -9.08 25.04 -5.17
N GLU A 419 -10.23 24.98 -4.50
CA GLU A 419 -11.07 23.80 -4.46
C GLU A 419 -11.76 23.51 -5.80
N TYR A 420 -12.17 24.54 -6.53
CA TYR A 420 -12.82 24.40 -7.82
C TYR A 420 -11.85 24.41 -9.01
N GLY A 421 -10.65 24.95 -8.85
CA GLY A 421 -9.60 24.92 -9.86
C GLY A 421 -9.23 23.52 -10.33
N VAL A 422 -9.37 22.53 -9.42
CA VAL A 422 -9.09 21.11 -9.71
C VAL A 422 -10.32 20.32 -10.20
N LEU A 423 -11.47 20.96 -10.40
CA LEU A 423 -12.69 20.32 -10.88
C LEU A 423 -12.88 20.47 -12.39
N ASP A 424 -13.68 19.57 -12.94
CA ASP A 424 -14.41 19.77 -14.19
C ASP A 424 -15.90 19.47 -13.94
N LEU A 425 -16.75 20.46 -14.19
CA LEU A 425 -18.17 20.38 -13.86
C LEU A 425 -18.91 19.31 -14.68
N ARG A 426 -18.41 18.96 -15.87
CA ARG A 426 -19.00 17.89 -16.71
C ARG A 426 -18.84 16.54 -16.01
N VAL A 427 -17.65 16.28 -15.47
CA VAL A 427 -17.34 15.07 -14.71
C VAL A 427 -18.17 15.02 -13.42
N GLU A 428 -18.17 16.11 -12.67
CA GLU A 428 -18.87 16.16 -11.37
C GLU A 428 -20.40 16.03 -11.53
N LYS A 429 -20.99 16.59 -12.59
CA LYS A 429 -22.43 16.42 -12.87
C LYS A 429 -22.80 14.97 -13.17
N GLU A 430 -21.99 14.28 -13.98
CA GLU A 430 -22.25 12.86 -14.28
C GLU A 430 -22.04 11.97 -13.06
N LEU A 431 -20.98 12.20 -12.26
CA LEU A 431 -20.76 11.53 -11.00
C LEU A 431 -21.91 11.75 -10.01
N MET A 432 -22.37 12.99 -9.89
CA MET A 432 -23.45 13.33 -8.96
C MET A 432 -24.77 12.68 -9.36
N ARG A 433 -25.09 12.64 -10.68
CA ARG A 433 -26.27 11.93 -11.18
C ARG A 433 -26.23 10.45 -10.79
N TYR A 434 -25.11 9.79 -11.04
CA TYR A 434 -24.91 8.40 -10.64
C TYR A 434 -25.05 8.22 -9.12
N ASN A 435 -24.42 9.09 -8.35
CA ASN A 435 -24.44 9.00 -6.90
C ASN A 435 -25.84 9.19 -6.31
N LEU A 436 -26.67 10.08 -6.88
CA LEU A 436 -28.06 10.26 -6.50
C LEU A 436 -28.89 8.99 -6.77
N GLU A 437 -28.74 8.41 -7.96
CA GLU A 437 -29.39 7.17 -8.34
C GLU A 437 -28.99 6.03 -7.39
N ALA A 438 -27.67 5.78 -7.24
CA ALA A 438 -27.15 4.72 -6.39
C ALA A 438 -27.54 4.89 -4.91
N PHE A 439 -27.58 6.13 -4.41
CA PHE A 439 -28.04 6.42 -3.05
C PHE A 439 -29.51 6.02 -2.86
N TYR A 440 -30.40 6.49 -3.71
CA TYR A 440 -31.83 6.26 -3.53
C TYR A 440 -32.25 4.82 -3.83
N GLU A 441 -31.54 4.12 -4.71
CA GLU A 441 -31.83 2.72 -5.03
C GLU A 441 -31.30 1.72 -3.96
N ASN A 442 -30.25 2.12 -3.19
CA ASN A 442 -29.56 1.18 -2.31
C ASN A 442 -29.62 1.54 -0.82
N VAL A 443 -29.99 2.76 -0.46
CA VAL A 443 -30.13 3.19 0.93
C VAL A 443 -31.61 3.23 1.31
N ASP A 444 -31.96 2.50 2.36
CA ASP A 444 -33.35 2.42 2.85
C ASP A 444 -33.88 3.81 3.24
N SER A 445 -35.13 4.11 2.91
CA SER A 445 -35.77 5.44 3.13
C SER A 445 -35.75 5.89 4.60
N VAL A 446 -35.75 4.94 5.55
CA VAL A 446 -35.60 5.25 6.98
C VAL A 446 -34.29 5.93 7.32
N MET A 447 -33.32 5.87 6.42
CA MET A 447 -31.98 6.44 6.55
C MET A 447 -31.84 7.81 5.86
N TRP A 448 -32.85 8.26 5.12
CA TRP A 448 -32.82 9.56 4.44
C TRP A 448 -33.10 10.68 5.43
N GLY A 449 -32.43 11.83 5.25
CA GLY A 449 -32.77 13.04 5.95
C GLY A 449 -34.11 13.64 5.47
N PRO A 450 -34.72 14.53 6.23
CA PRO A 450 -35.99 15.15 5.86
C PRO A 450 -35.96 15.81 4.48
N TYR A 451 -34.87 16.53 4.15
CA TYR A 451 -34.73 17.17 2.86
C TYR A 451 -34.45 16.16 1.73
N GLN A 452 -33.70 15.12 1.99
CA GLN A 452 -33.51 14.04 1.03
C GLN A 452 -34.83 13.31 0.72
N THR A 453 -35.68 13.12 1.73
CA THR A 453 -37.03 12.57 1.55
C THR A 453 -37.92 13.50 0.72
N GLU A 454 -37.94 14.81 1.03
CA GLU A 454 -38.67 15.83 0.27
C GLU A 454 -38.24 15.85 -1.19
N VAL A 455 -36.93 15.82 -1.47
CA VAL A 455 -36.40 15.80 -2.82
C VAL A 455 -36.81 14.52 -3.56
N ARG A 456 -36.72 13.35 -2.93
CA ARG A 456 -37.11 12.08 -3.54
C ARG A 456 -38.60 12.09 -3.93
N GLU A 457 -39.48 12.53 -3.02
CA GLU A 457 -40.93 12.61 -3.26
C GLU A 457 -41.28 13.54 -4.40
N ARG A 458 -40.56 14.66 -4.55
CA ARG A 458 -40.76 15.65 -5.62
C ARG A 458 -40.52 15.09 -7.01
N PHE A 459 -39.56 14.17 -7.17
CA PHE A 459 -39.14 13.60 -8.47
C PHE A 459 -39.57 12.15 -8.68
N SER A 460 -40.37 11.61 -7.78
CA SER A 460 -41.05 10.31 -7.99
C SER A 460 -42.26 10.52 -8.91
N GLU A 461 -42.42 9.65 -9.91
CA GLU A 461 -43.64 9.63 -10.68
C GLU A 461 -44.87 9.29 -9.79
N ARG A 462 -46.00 9.96 -10.04
CA ARG A 462 -47.22 9.80 -9.21
C ARG A 462 -47.79 8.40 -9.23
N ASP A 463 -47.42 7.56 -10.19
CA ASP A 463 -47.92 6.18 -10.38
C ASP A 463 -46.87 5.13 -10.06
N GLY A 464 -45.79 5.47 -9.27
CA GLY A 464 -44.77 4.52 -8.86
C GLY A 464 -43.74 4.19 -9.93
N GLY A 465 -43.60 5.05 -10.95
CA GLY A 465 -42.58 4.94 -11.99
C GLY A 465 -41.15 5.27 -11.51
N ALA A 466 -40.16 5.14 -12.41
CA ALA A 466 -38.77 5.43 -12.15
C ALA A 466 -38.57 6.90 -11.76
N CYS A 467 -37.61 7.18 -10.88
CA CYS A 467 -37.25 8.54 -10.51
C CYS A 467 -36.44 9.22 -11.63
N ASP A 468 -36.76 10.45 -11.94
CA ASP A 468 -35.96 11.27 -12.88
C ASP A 468 -34.79 11.92 -12.15
N TYR A 469 -33.67 11.20 -12.06
CA TYR A 469 -32.46 11.68 -11.43
C TYR A 469 -31.77 12.81 -12.19
N THR A 470 -32.04 12.99 -13.47
CA THR A 470 -31.50 14.10 -14.25
C THR A 470 -32.19 15.41 -13.86
N SER A 471 -33.51 15.45 -13.88
CA SER A 471 -34.27 16.62 -13.42
C SER A 471 -34.08 16.88 -11.92
N MET A 472 -33.87 15.85 -11.12
CA MET A 472 -33.51 15.97 -9.70
C MET A 472 -32.17 16.71 -9.55
N LEU A 473 -31.15 16.32 -10.30
CA LEU A 473 -29.84 16.99 -10.28
C LEU A 473 -29.94 18.44 -10.73
N GLU A 474 -30.66 18.73 -11.83
CA GLU A 474 -30.90 20.11 -12.32
C GLU A 474 -31.60 20.97 -11.24
N TYR A 475 -32.52 20.41 -10.51
CA TYR A 475 -33.18 21.11 -9.41
C TYR A 475 -32.23 21.39 -8.22
N LEU A 476 -31.34 20.44 -7.89
CA LEU A 476 -30.40 20.58 -6.77
C LEU A 476 -29.24 21.50 -7.12
N TRP A 477 -28.75 21.43 -8.34
CA TRP A 477 -27.54 22.12 -8.79
C TRP A 477 -27.88 23.21 -9.80
N THR A 478 -28.06 24.42 -9.29
CA THR A 478 -28.48 25.61 -10.12
C THR A 478 -27.30 26.47 -10.52
N ASP A 479 -26.23 26.51 -9.73
CA ASP A 479 -25.07 27.38 -9.93
C ASP A 479 -23.78 26.54 -10.01
N ASP A 480 -22.77 27.05 -10.72
CA ASP A 480 -21.50 26.34 -10.89
C ASP A 480 -20.73 26.15 -9.58
N TRP A 481 -20.95 27.02 -8.57
CA TRP A 481 -20.31 26.98 -7.28
C TRP A 481 -21.32 26.59 -6.20
N ILE A 482 -20.92 25.70 -5.28
CA ILE A 482 -21.74 25.33 -4.14
C ILE A 482 -21.49 26.32 -3.00
N THR A 483 -22.54 26.97 -2.54
CA THR A 483 -22.52 27.83 -1.33
C THR A 483 -23.36 27.20 -0.21
N PRO A 484 -23.20 27.65 1.05
CA PRO A 484 -24.00 27.15 2.16
C PRO A 484 -25.53 27.30 2.00
N ASP A 485 -25.97 28.21 1.12
CA ASP A 485 -27.39 28.45 0.88
C ASP A 485 -27.98 27.59 -0.25
N ASP A 486 -27.14 26.83 -0.96
CA ASP A 486 -27.57 26.05 -2.11
C ASP A 486 -28.28 24.75 -1.73
N ARG A 487 -29.20 24.32 -2.60
CA ARG A 487 -29.94 23.07 -2.46
C ARG A 487 -29.00 21.86 -2.45
N LEU A 488 -28.00 21.84 -3.34
CA LEU A 488 -27.03 20.75 -3.41
C LEU A 488 -26.16 20.67 -2.15
N PHE A 489 -25.68 21.83 -1.64
CA PHE A 489 -24.96 21.89 -0.39
C PHE A 489 -25.81 21.33 0.77
N ARG A 490 -27.06 21.81 0.90
CA ARG A 490 -28.00 21.30 1.89
C ARG A 490 -28.18 19.80 1.76
N PHE A 491 -28.40 19.29 0.54
CA PHE A 491 -28.60 17.88 0.27
C PHE A 491 -27.40 17.02 0.68
N LEU A 492 -26.17 17.43 0.33
CA LEU A 492 -24.95 16.72 0.65
C LEU A 492 -24.55 16.81 2.12
N THR A 493 -24.91 17.90 2.79
CA THR A 493 -24.52 18.16 4.19
C THR A 493 -25.63 17.90 5.21
N GLU A 494 -26.86 17.62 4.78
CA GLU A 494 -27.92 17.14 5.64
C GLU A 494 -27.58 15.73 6.12
N THR A 495 -26.87 15.66 7.23
CA THR A 495 -26.29 14.42 7.67
C THR A 495 -27.19 13.69 8.63
N THR A 496 -27.75 12.62 8.16
CA THR A 496 -28.15 11.49 8.96
C THR A 496 -26.98 10.61 9.41
N VAL A 497 -25.74 10.83 8.90
CA VAL A 497 -24.56 10.00 9.27
C VAL A 497 -24.28 10.00 10.76
N ARG A 498 -24.43 11.13 11.46
CA ARG A 498 -24.24 11.19 12.90
C ARG A 498 -25.35 10.43 13.62
N ASP A 499 -26.60 10.65 13.20
CA ASP A 499 -27.75 9.97 13.75
C ASP A 499 -27.77 8.51 13.39
N TYR A 500 -27.29 8.18 12.19
CA TYR A 500 -27.08 6.85 11.70
C TYR A 500 -26.01 6.08 12.50
N ASN A 501 -24.85 6.66 12.74
CA ASN A 501 -23.84 6.05 13.61
C ASN A 501 -24.40 5.82 15.02
N SER A 502 -25.21 6.75 15.54
CA SER A 502 -25.90 6.56 16.82
C SER A 502 -26.94 5.46 16.78
N ALA A 503 -27.62 5.27 15.65
CA ALA A 503 -28.54 4.15 15.44
C ALA A 503 -27.82 2.81 15.33
N LEU A 504 -26.67 2.77 14.62
CA LEU A 504 -25.80 1.59 14.58
C LEU A 504 -25.25 1.20 15.95
N ASP A 505 -24.88 2.18 16.77
CA ASP A 505 -24.42 1.96 18.14
C ASP A 505 -25.53 1.37 19.01
N LYS A 506 -26.80 1.67 18.71
CA LYS A 506 -27.98 1.08 19.38
C LYS A 506 -28.35 -0.31 18.85
N VAL A 507 -28.09 -0.60 17.58
CA VAL A 507 -28.20 -1.97 17.04
C VAL A 507 -26.98 -2.72 17.55
N GLN A 508 -27.17 -3.46 18.65
CA GLN A 508 -26.18 -4.31 19.31
C GLN A 508 -24.95 -4.55 18.44
N GLY A 509 -23.88 -3.89 18.72
CA GLY A 509 -22.79 -4.53 18.16
C GLY A 509 -21.60 -3.78 17.68
N ARG A 510 -21.64 -2.50 17.28
CA ARG A 510 -20.43 -1.92 16.72
C ARG A 510 -19.30 -1.84 17.75
N HIS A 511 -19.59 -1.44 18.98
CA HIS A 511 -18.65 -1.52 20.09
C HIS A 511 -18.35 -2.97 20.49
N SER A 512 -19.37 -3.82 20.53
CA SER A 512 -19.22 -5.24 20.82
C SER A 512 -18.37 -5.96 19.78
N ILE A 513 -18.51 -5.67 18.48
CA ILE A 513 -17.70 -6.27 17.41
C ILE A 513 -16.24 -5.89 17.56
N SER A 514 -15.95 -4.63 17.83
CA SER A 514 -14.55 -4.17 18.05
C SER A 514 -13.94 -4.85 19.27
N ASP A 515 -14.69 -4.96 20.38
CA ASP A 515 -14.24 -5.65 21.59
C ASP A 515 -14.07 -7.15 21.37
N LEU A 516 -15.02 -7.79 20.73
CA LEU A 516 -14.96 -9.21 20.40
C LEU A 516 -13.80 -9.52 19.45
N GLY A 517 -13.54 -8.63 18.47
CA GLY A 517 -12.38 -8.74 17.58
C GLY A 517 -11.05 -8.65 18.34
N ARG A 518 -10.94 -7.73 19.29
CA ARG A 518 -9.74 -7.64 20.18
C ARG A 518 -9.57 -8.90 21.04
N GLN A 519 -10.65 -9.40 21.63
CA GLN A 519 -10.62 -10.64 22.40
C GLN A 519 -10.20 -11.83 21.54
N TYR A 520 -10.70 -11.92 20.32
CA TYR A 520 -10.35 -12.96 19.35
C TYR A 520 -8.84 -12.93 19.00
N THR A 521 -8.30 -11.75 18.64
CA THR A 521 -6.88 -11.59 18.35
C THR A 521 -6.01 -11.98 19.53
N ARG A 522 -6.37 -11.55 20.75
CA ARG A 522 -5.65 -11.91 21.99
C ARG A 522 -5.73 -13.41 22.29
N ALA A 523 -6.85 -14.05 22.04
CA ALA A 523 -6.99 -15.49 22.22
C ALA A 523 -6.08 -16.29 21.27
N LEU A 524 -6.02 -15.89 20.00
CA LEU A 524 -5.09 -16.50 19.03
C LEU A 524 -3.63 -16.24 19.39
N TYR A 525 -3.28 -15.00 19.77
CA TYR A 525 -1.94 -14.65 20.23
C TYR A 525 -1.50 -15.53 21.40
N SER A 526 -2.35 -15.64 22.44
CA SER A 526 -2.07 -16.43 23.63
C SER A 526 -1.95 -17.93 23.32
N TYR A 527 -2.80 -18.45 22.41
CA TYR A 527 -2.70 -19.83 21.97
C TYR A 527 -1.37 -20.12 21.27
N ARG A 528 -0.95 -19.28 20.32
CA ARG A 528 0.29 -19.43 19.57
C ARG A 528 1.50 -19.31 20.50
N LEU A 529 1.49 -18.30 21.39
CA LEU A 529 2.53 -18.08 22.38
C LEU A 529 2.69 -19.33 23.29
N GLY A 530 1.58 -19.86 23.82
CA GLY A 530 1.58 -21.05 24.68
C GLY A 530 2.00 -22.35 23.96
N LYS A 531 2.03 -22.35 22.63
CA LYS A 531 2.51 -23.48 21.80
C LYS A 531 3.92 -23.26 21.26
N GLY A 532 4.54 -22.12 21.51
CA GLY A 532 5.84 -21.77 20.92
C GLY A 532 5.81 -21.61 19.39
N ILE A 533 4.63 -21.31 18.82
CA ILE A 533 4.48 -21.07 17.38
C ILE A 533 4.98 -19.67 17.07
N PRO A 534 5.96 -19.50 16.16
CA PRO A 534 6.39 -18.19 15.70
C PRO A 534 5.18 -17.39 15.17
N GLN A 535 5.15 -16.10 15.48
CA GLN A 535 4.04 -15.23 15.06
C GLN A 535 4.51 -13.78 14.91
N TYR A 536 3.88 -13.11 14.00
CA TYR A 536 4.05 -11.68 13.72
C TYR A 536 2.71 -10.97 13.92
N PRO A 537 2.70 -9.69 14.35
CA PRO A 537 1.44 -8.92 14.44
C PRO A 537 1.00 -8.46 13.05
N ASP A 538 -0.27 -8.10 12.93
CA ASP A 538 -0.74 -7.40 11.74
C ASP A 538 0.14 -6.17 11.44
N ALA A 539 0.35 -5.89 10.16
CA ALA A 539 1.04 -4.70 9.70
C ALA A 539 0.31 -3.44 10.14
N ASN A 540 1.05 -2.40 10.48
CA ASN A 540 0.54 -1.15 11.03
C ASN A 540 1.50 0.03 10.80
N SER A 541 2.16 0.08 9.65
CA SER A 541 3.15 1.08 9.24
C SER A 541 4.41 1.12 10.10
N THR A 542 4.71 0.06 10.86
CA THR A 542 6.01 -0.12 11.52
C THR A 542 6.95 -0.93 10.63
N MET A 543 8.26 -0.70 10.79
CA MET A 543 9.26 -1.44 10.01
C MET A 543 9.15 -2.94 10.21
N ARG A 544 9.15 -3.68 9.11
CA ARG A 544 9.08 -5.14 9.07
C ARG A 544 10.12 -5.72 8.12
N LEU A 545 10.44 -6.97 8.40
CA LEU A 545 11.24 -7.82 7.53
C LEU A 545 10.35 -8.92 6.95
N THR A 546 10.47 -9.15 5.66
CA THR A 546 9.95 -10.35 4.99
C THR A 546 11.06 -10.97 4.15
N TYR A 547 11.06 -12.28 3.99
CA TYR A 547 12.07 -12.98 3.21
C TYR A 547 11.44 -14.07 2.35
N GLY A 548 12.13 -14.42 1.29
CA GLY A 548 11.65 -15.37 0.31
C GLY A 548 12.72 -15.71 -0.71
N THR A 549 12.29 -16.13 -1.87
CA THR A 549 13.17 -16.47 -3.01
C THR A 549 12.62 -15.93 -4.31
N VAL A 550 13.50 -15.70 -5.26
CA VAL A 550 13.13 -15.42 -6.65
C VAL A 550 12.51 -16.68 -7.27
N GLY A 551 11.41 -16.53 -8.01
CA GLY A 551 10.85 -17.69 -8.70
C GLY A 551 9.47 -17.50 -9.30
N SER A 552 9.14 -18.41 -10.20
CA SER A 552 7.85 -18.55 -10.88
C SER A 552 6.74 -19.06 -9.95
N PHE A 553 5.54 -19.17 -10.51
CA PHE A 553 4.42 -19.89 -9.91
C PHE A 553 3.62 -20.60 -11.02
N VAL A 554 2.67 -21.43 -10.62
CA VAL A 554 1.86 -22.21 -11.57
C VAL A 554 0.45 -21.63 -11.60
N ARG A 555 0.00 -21.14 -12.76
CA ARG A 555 -1.37 -20.67 -13.03
C ARG A 555 -2.02 -21.60 -14.05
N ASP A 556 -3.14 -22.23 -13.69
CA ASP A 556 -3.92 -23.13 -14.55
C ASP A 556 -3.09 -24.28 -15.16
N GLY A 557 -2.20 -24.84 -14.36
CA GLY A 557 -1.31 -25.96 -14.76
C GLY A 557 -0.12 -25.58 -15.64
N LYS A 558 0.09 -24.28 -15.86
CA LYS A 558 1.23 -23.76 -16.63
C LYS A 558 2.14 -22.93 -15.71
N GLU A 559 3.44 -23.14 -15.86
CA GLU A 559 4.42 -22.28 -15.22
C GLU A 559 4.39 -20.90 -15.85
N VAL A 560 4.31 -19.88 -15.00
CA VAL A 560 4.30 -18.46 -15.40
C VAL A 560 5.73 -17.94 -15.32
N PRO A 561 6.25 -17.23 -16.35
CA PRO A 561 7.59 -16.64 -16.30
C PRO A 561 7.81 -15.80 -15.05
N TRP A 562 9.00 -15.85 -14.49
CA TRP A 562 9.36 -15.09 -13.28
C TRP A 562 10.06 -13.76 -13.58
N GLN A 563 10.36 -13.49 -14.86
CA GLN A 563 10.92 -12.23 -15.36
C GLN A 563 10.16 -11.75 -16.58
N THR A 564 10.23 -10.45 -16.85
CA THR A 564 9.76 -9.79 -18.07
C THR A 564 10.88 -8.98 -18.70
N PHE A 565 10.77 -8.73 -20.02
CA PHE A 565 11.84 -8.11 -20.80
C PHE A 565 11.33 -6.94 -21.67
N PRO A 566 12.20 -5.99 -22.07
CA PRO A 566 11.83 -4.85 -22.91
C PRO A 566 11.17 -5.20 -24.24
N SER A 567 11.51 -6.35 -24.82
CA SER A 567 10.86 -6.86 -26.05
C SER A 567 9.36 -7.10 -25.88
N GLU A 568 8.91 -7.42 -24.67
CA GLU A 568 7.50 -7.63 -24.36
C GLU A 568 6.74 -6.30 -24.22
N ILE A 569 7.40 -5.23 -23.78
CA ILE A 569 6.86 -3.86 -23.80
C ILE A 569 6.51 -3.47 -25.23
N LEU A 570 7.47 -3.64 -26.16
CA LEU A 570 7.27 -3.34 -27.58
C LEU A 570 6.18 -4.21 -28.22
N ALA A 571 6.06 -5.47 -27.80
CA ALA A 571 5.02 -6.37 -28.28
C ALA A 571 3.61 -6.02 -27.76
N LYS A 572 3.53 -5.40 -26.59
CA LYS A 572 2.27 -4.93 -25.97
C LYS A 572 1.89 -3.51 -26.37
N GLU A 573 2.78 -2.76 -27.01
CA GLU A 573 2.52 -1.38 -27.38
C GLU A 573 1.28 -1.24 -28.27
N ASP A 574 0.37 -0.36 -27.90
CA ASP A 574 -0.86 -0.04 -28.64
C ASP A 574 -1.12 1.47 -28.56
N THR A 575 -0.79 2.16 -29.66
CA THR A 575 -0.92 3.62 -29.74
C THR A 575 -2.38 4.13 -29.75
N THR A 576 -3.37 3.23 -29.81
CA THR A 576 -4.79 3.56 -29.67
C THR A 576 -5.25 3.58 -28.22
N ARG A 577 -4.39 3.09 -27.29
CA ARG A 577 -4.68 3.00 -25.87
C ARG A 577 -3.62 3.77 -25.08
N TYR A 578 -4.05 4.75 -24.32
CA TYR A 578 -3.15 5.58 -23.50
C TYR A 578 -2.21 4.73 -22.61
N ASP A 579 -2.77 3.74 -21.92
CA ASP A 579 -2.03 2.89 -20.97
C ASP A 579 -0.91 2.07 -21.62
N PHE A 580 -0.97 1.85 -22.93
CA PHE A 580 0.01 1.07 -23.71
C PHE A 580 0.77 1.90 -24.75
N THR A 581 0.64 3.23 -24.71
CA THR A 581 1.36 4.12 -25.62
C THR A 581 2.67 4.54 -24.99
N LEU A 582 3.79 4.21 -25.65
CA LEU A 582 5.11 4.68 -25.27
C LEU A 582 5.34 6.10 -25.77
N LYS A 583 5.99 6.92 -24.94
CA LYS A 583 6.52 8.22 -25.37
C LYS A 583 7.62 8.05 -26.39
N ASP A 584 7.83 9.07 -27.23
CA ASP A 584 8.89 9.11 -28.22
C ASP A 584 10.29 8.83 -27.61
N GLY A 585 11.10 8.13 -28.35
CA GLY A 585 12.44 7.71 -27.92
C GLY A 585 12.51 6.27 -27.40
N TRP A 586 11.51 5.79 -26.66
CA TRP A 586 11.53 4.44 -26.10
C TRP A 586 11.61 3.33 -27.15
N ARG A 587 10.88 3.46 -28.27
CA ARG A 587 10.92 2.48 -29.40
C ARG A 587 12.30 2.29 -29.99
N ALA A 588 13.12 3.37 -29.97
CA ALA A 588 14.45 3.32 -30.54
C ALA A 588 15.48 2.67 -29.62
N ILE A 589 15.31 2.82 -28.29
CA ILE A 589 16.32 2.37 -27.33
C ILE A 589 15.99 1.04 -26.67
N LEU A 590 14.71 0.71 -26.42
CA LEU A 590 14.33 -0.55 -25.77
C LEU A 590 14.90 -1.81 -26.44
N PRO A 591 15.01 -1.90 -27.79
CA PRO A 591 15.65 -3.05 -28.44
C PRO A 591 17.14 -3.28 -28.07
N GLN A 592 17.80 -2.25 -27.50
CA GLN A 592 19.19 -2.32 -27.08
C GLN A 592 19.35 -2.79 -25.64
N CYS A 593 18.24 -2.87 -24.88
CA CYS A 593 18.25 -3.29 -23.49
C CYS A 593 18.13 -4.82 -23.39
N GLY A 594 19.16 -5.45 -22.82
CA GLY A 594 19.14 -6.88 -22.50
C GLY A 594 18.72 -7.21 -21.06
N GLU A 595 18.56 -6.19 -20.22
CA GLU A 595 18.21 -6.40 -18.82
C GLU A 595 16.72 -6.69 -18.62
N PRO A 596 16.34 -7.52 -17.63
CA PRO A 596 14.94 -7.75 -17.30
C PRO A 596 14.29 -6.51 -16.72
N VAL A 597 13.01 -6.29 -17.03
CA VAL A 597 12.22 -5.16 -16.54
C VAL A 597 11.70 -5.41 -15.13
N ASN A 598 10.97 -6.52 -14.97
CA ASN A 598 10.39 -6.90 -13.68
C ASN A 598 10.68 -8.37 -13.35
N PHE A 599 10.61 -8.71 -12.06
CA PHE A 599 10.77 -10.09 -11.59
C PHE A 599 9.86 -10.39 -10.39
N LEU A 600 9.66 -11.69 -10.15
CA LEU A 600 8.84 -12.19 -9.06
C LEU A 600 9.69 -12.74 -7.91
N THR A 601 9.24 -12.43 -6.69
CA THR A 601 9.68 -13.11 -5.48
C THR A 601 8.47 -13.60 -4.68
N ASP A 602 8.69 -14.45 -3.70
CA ASP A 602 7.64 -14.92 -2.79
C ASP A 602 7.69 -14.25 -1.41
N ASN A 603 8.20 -13.01 -1.36
CA ASN A 603 8.14 -12.17 -0.17
C ASN A 603 6.71 -11.78 0.16
N ASP A 604 6.37 -11.78 1.46
CA ASP A 604 5.07 -11.35 1.96
C ASP A 604 5.02 -9.82 2.07
N ILE A 605 4.22 -9.15 1.25
CA ILE A 605 4.09 -7.70 1.20
C ILE A 605 2.63 -7.24 1.24
N THR A 606 2.43 -5.98 1.59
CA THR A 606 1.14 -5.26 1.45
C THR A 606 1.40 -3.79 1.13
N GLY A 607 0.35 -3.00 0.88
CA GLY A 607 0.44 -1.55 0.68
C GLY A 607 1.29 -0.88 1.77
N GLY A 608 2.18 0.04 1.37
CA GLY A 608 3.23 0.61 2.22
C GLY A 608 4.62 -0.01 1.98
N ASN A 609 4.71 -1.25 1.49
CA ASN A 609 5.96 -1.83 0.98
C ASN A 609 6.38 -1.28 -0.39
N SER A 610 5.55 -0.51 -1.06
CA SER A 610 5.90 0.18 -2.29
C SER A 610 7.19 0.97 -2.11
N GLY A 611 8.19 0.72 -2.99
CA GLY A 611 9.55 1.31 -2.91
C GLY A 611 10.49 0.61 -1.93
N SER A 612 10.04 -0.43 -1.23
CA SER A 612 10.93 -1.22 -0.37
C SER A 612 12.04 -1.87 -1.17
N PRO A 613 13.30 -1.81 -0.71
CA PRO A 613 14.40 -2.50 -1.37
C PRO A 613 14.22 -4.00 -1.29
N VAL A 614 14.40 -4.66 -2.43
CA VAL A 614 14.60 -6.10 -2.51
C VAL A 614 16.09 -6.36 -2.42
N LEU A 615 16.51 -7.04 -1.38
CA LEU A 615 17.91 -7.30 -1.05
C LEU A 615 18.27 -8.75 -1.31
N ASN A 616 19.49 -9.00 -1.78
CA ASN A 616 20.04 -10.35 -1.92
C ASN A 616 20.57 -10.89 -0.57
N SER A 617 21.21 -12.06 -0.59
CA SER A 617 21.78 -12.73 0.59
C SER A 617 22.78 -11.88 1.37
N LYS A 618 23.42 -10.89 0.74
CA LYS A 618 24.46 -10.01 1.30
C LYS A 618 23.92 -8.65 1.71
N GLY A 619 22.61 -8.38 1.54
CA GLY A 619 22.01 -7.09 1.81
C GLY A 619 22.24 -6.05 0.71
N GLU A 620 22.58 -6.49 -0.51
CA GLU A 620 22.74 -5.61 -1.66
C GLU A 620 21.40 -5.43 -2.40
N LEU A 621 21.14 -4.23 -2.91
CA LEU A 621 19.92 -3.87 -3.62
C LEU A 621 19.89 -4.51 -5.01
N ILE A 622 18.88 -5.33 -5.29
CA ILE A 622 18.66 -5.99 -6.58
C ILE A 622 17.38 -5.53 -7.29
N GLY A 623 16.51 -4.81 -6.61
CA GLY A 623 15.26 -4.28 -7.15
C GLY A 623 14.42 -3.58 -6.11
N LEU A 624 13.25 -3.09 -6.53
CA LEU A 624 12.26 -2.45 -5.65
C LEU A 624 10.95 -3.19 -5.72
N ALA A 625 10.36 -3.52 -4.58
CA ALA A 625 9.01 -4.04 -4.51
C ALA A 625 8.02 -2.94 -4.89
N PHE A 626 7.05 -3.24 -5.77
CA PHE A 626 6.08 -2.22 -6.16
C PHE A 626 4.63 -2.74 -6.21
N ASP A 627 4.43 -4.06 -6.38
CA ASP A 627 3.11 -4.63 -6.55
C ASP A 627 3.05 -6.08 -6.05
N GLY A 628 1.85 -6.64 -5.95
CA GLY A 628 1.60 -8.07 -5.82
C GLY A 628 1.04 -8.64 -7.11
N ASN A 629 1.04 -9.96 -7.27
CA ASN A 629 0.26 -10.57 -8.34
C ASN A 629 -1.22 -10.66 -7.95
N LYS A 630 -2.09 -10.84 -8.94
CA LYS A 630 -3.54 -10.91 -8.75
C LYS A 630 -3.98 -11.97 -7.72
N GLU A 631 -3.27 -13.06 -7.65
CA GLU A 631 -3.53 -14.15 -6.72
C GLU A 631 -3.17 -13.80 -5.27
N SER A 632 -2.36 -12.75 -5.05
CA SER A 632 -1.98 -12.28 -3.71
C SER A 632 -2.97 -11.28 -3.09
N LEU A 633 -4.01 -10.84 -3.81
CA LEU A 633 -4.89 -9.75 -3.36
C LEU A 633 -5.71 -10.06 -2.09
N ALA A 634 -5.76 -11.31 -1.63
CA ALA A 634 -6.28 -11.66 -0.31
C ALA A 634 -5.19 -11.73 0.78
N SER A 635 -3.92 -11.41 0.48
CA SER A 635 -2.81 -11.57 1.42
C SER A 635 -2.97 -10.77 2.70
N ASP A 636 -3.64 -9.62 2.65
CA ASP A 636 -3.93 -8.83 3.84
C ASP A 636 -4.76 -9.61 4.89
N VAL A 637 -5.54 -10.58 4.44
CA VAL A 637 -6.41 -11.39 5.30
C VAL A 637 -5.87 -12.80 5.49
N ALA A 638 -5.32 -13.40 4.42
CA ALA A 638 -4.79 -14.75 4.44
C ALA A 638 -3.71 -14.95 3.37
N TRP A 639 -2.57 -15.43 3.77
CA TRP A 639 -1.51 -15.88 2.86
C TRP A 639 -1.93 -17.18 2.16
N THR A 640 -1.60 -17.30 0.88
CA THR A 640 -1.85 -18.52 0.10
C THR A 640 -0.54 -18.99 -0.51
N GLU A 641 0.05 -20.02 0.12
CA GLU A 641 1.33 -20.60 -0.29
C GLU A 641 1.33 -21.00 -1.77
N GLY A 642 2.40 -20.67 -2.48
CA GLY A 642 2.60 -21.01 -3.90
C GLY A 642 1.85 -20.09 -4.88
N TRP A 643 1.02 -19.18 -4.40
CA TRP A 643 0.25 -18.24 -5.21
C TRP A 643 0.64 -16.79 -5.01
N ASN A 644 0.94 -16.40 -3.77
CA ASN A 644 1.32 -15.04 -3.46
C ASN A 644 2.71 -14.74 -3.99
N LYS A 645 2.83 -13.66 -4.78
CA LYS A 645 4.08 -13.16 -5.32
C LYS A 645 4.17 -11.65 -5.13
N CYS A 646 5.37 -11.20 -4.80
CA CYS A 646 5.78 -9.80 -4.89
C CYS A 646 6.31 -9.54 -6.30
N VAL A 647 5.86 -8.47 -6.92
CA VAL A 647 6.35 -7.97 -8.20
C VAL A 647 7.36 -6.87 -7.93
N CYS A 648 8.53 -6.99 -8.56
CA CYS A 648 9.66 -6.11 -8.31
C CYS A 648 10.17 -5.50 -9.63
N VAL A 649 10.55 -4.22 -9.63
CA VAL A 649 11.32 -3.64 -10.73
C VAL A 649 12.79 -4.02 -10.56
N ASP A 650 13.43 -4.46 -11.63
CA ASP A 650 14.85 -4.83 -11.63
C ASP A 650 15.73 -3.59 -11.55
N ILE A 651 16.68 -3.58 -10.63
CA ILE A 651 17.59 -2.43 -10.46
C ILE A 651 18.42 -2.19 -11.72
N ARG A 652 18.76 -3.23 -12.50
CA ARG A 652 19.54 -3.10 -13.73
C ARG A 652 18.76 -2.34 -14.80
N PHE A 653 17.44 -2.55 -14.89
CA PHE A 653 16.58 -1.77 -15.79
C PHE A 653 16.45 -0.32 -15.34
N VAL A 654 16.41 -0.07 -14.03
CA VAL A 654 16.45 1.29 -13.46
C VAL A 654 17.74 1.99 -13.87
N LEU A 655 18.90 1.36 -13.64
CA LEU A 655 20.21 1.93 -14.00
C LEU A 655 20.33 2.16 -15.52
N TRP A 656 19.87 1.18 -16.32
CA TRP A 656 19.83 1.30 -17.77
C TRP A 656 18.96 2.49 -18.22
N THR A 657 17.81 2.69 -17.60
CA THR A 657 16.89 3.80 -17.88
C THR A 657 17.53 5.15 -17.53
N LEU A 658 18.16 5.25 -16.36
CA LEU A 658 18.87 6.46 -15.93
C LEU A 658 19.95 6.87 -16.94
N HIS A 659 20.72 5.90 -17.45
CA HIS A 659 21.77 6.15 -18.43
C HIS A 659 21.21 6.47 -19.82
N ASN A 660 20.47 5.52 -20.42
CA ASN A 660 20.15 5.51 -21.85
C ASN A 660 18.98 6.40 -22.25
N TYR A 661 18.02 6.61 -21.34
CA TYR A 661 16.86 7.45 -21.61
C TYR A 661 16.93 8.82 -20.92
N MET A 662 17.31 8.82 -19.65
CA MET A 662 17.27 10.04 -18.84
C MET A 662 18.57 10.84 -18.87
N GLY A 663 19.70 10.25 -19.35
CA GLY A 663 20.99 10.92 -19.44
C GLY A 663 21.59 11.34 -18.08
N MET A 664 21.30 10.58 -17.01
CA MET A 664 21.65 10.91 -15.63
C MET A 664 22.92 10.20 -15.14
N ASP A 665 24.00 10.24 -15.92
CA ASP A 665 25.27 9.59 -15.59
C ASP A 665 25.82 10.02 -14.22
N ARG A 666 25.64 11.29 -13.85
CA ARG A 666 26.03 11.81 -12.53
C ARG A 666 25.38 11.01 -11.39
N ILE A 667 24.10 10.72 -11.53
CA ILE A 667 23.34 9.96 -10.51
C ILE A 667 23.74 8.48 -10.55
N LEU A 668 23.98 7.94 -11.74
CA LEU A 668 24.46 6.57 -11.91
C LEU A 668 25.82 6.37 -11.22
N ASP A 669 26.78 7.27 -11.46
CA ASP A 669 28.09 7.24 -10.81
C ASP A 669 27.96 7.32 -9.28
N GLU A 670 27.05 8.16 -8.78
CA GLU A 670 26.76 8.33 -7.36
C GLU A 670 26.21 7.04 -6.75
N MET A 671 25.26 6.37 -7.41
CA MET A 671 24.67 5.10 -6.94
C MET A 671 25.66 3.93 -6.97
N LEU A 672 26.60 3.93 -7.91
CA LEU A 672 27.55 2.83 -8.11
C LEU A 672 28.89 3.05 -7.41
N ALA A 673 29.13 4.19 -6.78
CA ALA A 673 30.40 4.51 -6.12
C ALA A 673 30.86 3.47 -5.09
N GLU A 674 29.91 2.86 -4.35
CA GLU A 674 30.19 1.76 -3.41
C GLU A 674 30.23 0.38 -4.10
N SER A 675 29.52 0.21 -5.21
CA SER A 675 29.49 -1.06 -5.96
C SER A 675 30.82 -1.36 -6.65
N THR A 676 31.53 -0.32 -7.09
CA THR A 676 32.87 -0.44 -7.72
C THR A 676 33.96 -0.91 -6.75
N LYS A 677 33.75 -0.79 -5.44
CA LYS A 677 34.66 -1.37 -4.43
C LYS A 677 34.57 -2.89 -4.36
N ILE A 678 33.51 -3.50 -4.93
CA ILE A 678 33.23 -4.94 -4.88
C ILE A 678 33.51 -5.66 -6.22
N GLY A 679 33.60 -4.96 -7.34
CA GLY A 679 33.95 -5.55 -8.64
C GLY A 679 33.83 -4.56 -9.80
N THR A 680 34.80 -4.59 -10.71
CA THR A 680 34.88 -3.71 -11.88
C THR A 680 33.69 -3.95 -12.83
N PHE A 681 32.88 -2.94 -13.03
CA PHE A 681 31.86 -2.88 -14.08
C PHE A 681 32.52 -2.44 -15.37
N ALA A 682 32.50 -3.29 -16.40
CA ALA A 682 32.81 -2.86 -17.75
C ALA A 682 31.50 -2.43 -18.42
N ILE A 683 31.23 -1.14 -18.48
CA ILE A 683 30.29 -0.59 -19.47
C ILE A 683 30.98 -0.85 -20.83
N SER A 684 30.45 -1.80 -21.59
CA SER A 684 30.93 -2.02 -22.97
C SER A 684 30.57 -0.79 -23.81
N ASN A 685 31.52 0.10 -23.98
CA ASN A 685 31.52 1.07 -25.04
C ASN A 685 31.87 0.31 -26.34
N GLU A 686 30.91 -0.23 -27.06
CA GLU A 686 30.97 -0.55 -28.49
C GLU A 686 29.60 -0.33 -29.12
#